data_8edc0a0af34fd7ce98891bcd23b071ca
#
_entry.id   8edc0a0af34fd7ce98891bcd23b071ca
#
_cell.length_a   1.000
_cell.length_b   1.000
_cell.length_c   1.000
_cell.angle_alpha   90.00
_cell.angle_beta   90.00
_cell.angle_gamma   90.00
#
_symmetry.space_group_name_H-M   'P 1'
#
loop_
_entity.id
_entity.type
_entity.pdbx_description
1 polymer ?
#
loop_
_entity_poly.entity_id
_entity_poly.type
_entity_poly.pdbx_seq_one_letter_code
_entity_poly.pdbx_strand_id
1 'polypeptide(L)'
;MLIAVVALAAKAQNITVKGTVVEASTNEPLIGATVKVKGTGTGTVTNFDGEYQLNVDKNATLVFSSIGYKTVEQAVNGRTTINVSLADETNDLNEVVVIGYGVAKKGDLTSSISAIKGDKLEKLSTGNVMNALQGQVNGVQVTGAGSPGATPRVIIRGVSTINGSDPLYVVDGMPVGTNINFLNQNDIESMQVLKDASASAIYGTRASNGVVLITTKKGSAGATKFTVSATVGLQTLSKPAIADAEEYEKVYNARYTNDGQVSPFKGGGNTDWWNEVFNKVAVQQNYNFGFSGGNDKFIYSANIGYYRQNSQYKTGYWQKLSARFSMEYNFNKVVKAGIDFTPRYENWDNTPSLMGAVMSMDPTTEVMLPQDQWTSNQYSNYARSNNNQEWNPVASMYRLDAGADEYALLATPYVAITPIAGLTFRTQFGVNARFNMSDSFTPNFYIDNLEQASRNQASRTFANNVDWNWTNTLTYLKSFNKHNLNLMAGYTMERFQYYNLYGTSYDIPSNVSTMRYVSAGTADDDASGYNSYTSLISYLGRVMYNYDEKYYLTASVRVDGSSKFSTGNKYATFPAVSAAWRISGEKFMQNQNIVNDLKLRLGWGKVGNQNIDNSAYLSSIGTMRYVLGDQVVVGSQVSGIGNQKLKWETVEDYNVGIDAAFLQSRLRVTADWFRKTSHDMLMKKDNLLLLGYPMWNGQMWENVGEMRATGWELGFNWQDHAGDFNYGVGINLSSVKNKAITLNGDYIYTGSHNGDYIIRNEAVQLISQFYGYVVDGIFQSETEVRSYTSETGELMQPNAQPGDFRYKDLNNDGTIDENDKTYIGNPFPDLMMGINLNASWKNFDFMAQFYGTFGNDIYNLNKDRYFGTDGQNVIAGTYDLAWRPDNTNTTIPRLSVNDANGNHNKPSTFFVEDGSYMRLKLLQIGYTLPKSVLGPKMTARISLSAQNLFTITGYSGMDPETAAMGSVTEAGIDWTGYPNPRTFLLGVNLNF
;
A
#
# COMPACT_ATOMS: atom_id res chain seq x y z
N MET A 1 -35.12 71.98 54.03
CA MET A 1 -34.52 70.77 54.54
C MET A 1 -34.15 69.88 53.36
N LEU A 2 -32.96 70.05 52.85
CA LEU A 2 -32.46 69.38 51.65
C LEU A 2 -31.63 68.17 52.14
N ILE A 3 -32.07 66.95 51.78
CA ILE A 3 -31.30 65.72 51.98
C ILE A 3 -30.54 65.43 50.68
N ALA A 4 -29.22 65.62 50.75
CA ALA A 4 -28.33 65.22 49.70
C ALA A 4 -28.01 63.74 49.82
N VAL A 5 -28.40 62.94 48.84
CA VAL A 5 -27.98 61.58 48.67
C VAL A 5 -26.61 61.57 47.99
N VAL A 6 -25.56 61.22 48.72
CA VAL A 6 -24.22 60.96 48.17
C VAL A 6 -24.20 59.53 47.65
N ALA A 7 -24.22 59.36 46.35
CA ALA A 7 -23.91 58.07 45.73
C ALA A 7 -22.38 57.83 45.77
N LEU A 8 -21.93 56.92 46.59
CA LEU A 8 -20.56 56.40 46.52
C LEU A 8 -20.43 55.60 45.24
N ALA A 9 -19.80 56.14 44.23
CA ALA A 9 -19.27 55.40 43.11
C ALA A 9 -18.08 54.52 43.61
N ALA A 10 -18.30 53.23 43.79
CA ALA A 10 -17.21 52.29 44.03
C ALA A 10 -16.32 52.29 42.79
N LYS A 11 -15.14 52.94 42.87
CA LYS A 11 -14.10 52.79 41.85
C LYS A 11 -13.70 51.33 41.75
N ALA A 12 -14.00 50.73 40.61
CA ALA A 12 -13.45 49.38 40.28
C ALA A 12 -11.94 49.46 40.41
N GLN A 13 -11.37 48.63 41.29
CA GLN A 13 -9.94 48.58 41.55
C GLN A 13 -9.31 47.63 40.56
N ASN A 14 -8.84 48.14 39.42
CA ASN A 14 -8.11 47.35 38.45
C ASN A 14 -6.76 46.91 39.00
N ILE A 15 -6.48 45.59 38.82
CA ILE A 15 -5.19 45.01 39.15
C ILE A 15 -4.57 44.37 37.90
N THR A 16 -3.26 44.33 37.84
CA THR A 16 -2.55 43.64 36.76
C THR A 16 -2.41 42.18 37.14
N VAL A 17 -3.05 41.31 36.36
CA VAL A 17 -2.93 39.86 36.48
C VAL A 17 -1.95 39.38 35.44
N LYS A 18 -1.01 38.55 35.84
CA LYS A 18 -0.04 37.84 34.97
C LYS A 18 -0.04 36.36 35.28
N GLY A 19 0.48 35.52 34.38
CA GLY A 19 0.62 34.09 34.58
C GLY A 19 1.01 33.39 33.31
N THR A 20 1.08 32.06 33.39
CA THR A 20 1.40 31.20 32.26
C THR A 20 0.21 30.31 31.90
N VAL A 21 0.05 30.08 30.61
CA VAL A 21 -0.90 29.06 30.07
C VAL A 21 -0.10 27.97 29.42
N VAL A 22 -0.33 26.75 29.93
CA VAL A 22 0.41 25.55 29.45
C VAL A 22 -0.58 24.47 29.02
N GLU A 23 -0.13 23.54 28.19
CA GLU A 23 -0.83 22.31 27.89
C GLU A 23 -0.82 21.37 29.10
N ALA A 24 -1.96 20.79 29.45
CA ALA A 24 -2.08 19.95 30.64
C ALA A 24 -1.34 18.60 30.53
N SER A 25 -1.19 18.07 29.30
CA SER A 25 -0.57 16.78 29.04
C SER A 25 0.95 16.83 28.98
N THR A 26 1.53 17.92 28.41
CA THR A 26 2.97 18.06 28.17
C THR A 26 3.63 19.09 29.09
N ASN A 27 2.83 19.95 29.72
CA ASN A 27 3.28 21.13 30.44
C ASN A 27 4.03 22.15 29.54
N GLU A 28 3.82 22.06 28.20
CA GLU A 28 4.40 23.01 27.25
C GLU A 28 3.65 24.33 27.25
N PRO A 29 4.36 25.47 27.05
CA PRO A 29 3.73 26.78 26.94
C PRO A 29 2.78 26.85 25.75
N LEU A 30 1.55 27.27 25.97
CA LEU A 30 0.59 27.54 24.88
C LEU A 30 0.77 28.93 24.35
N ILE A 31 1.42 29.07 23.19
CA ILE A 31 1.67 30.30 22.47
C ILE A 31 0.39 30.78 21.79
N GLY A 32 0.05 32.06 21.90
CA GLY A 32 -1.13 32.64 21.25
C GLY A 32 -2.46 32.21 21.86
N ALA A 33 -2.44 31.58 23.04
CA ALA A 33 -3.67 31.30 23.78
C ALA A 33 -4.37 32.61 24.16
N THR A 34 -5.66 32.72 23.91
CA THR A 34 -6.45 33.90 24.19
C THR A 34 -6.86 33.95 25.66
N VAL A 35 -6.59 35.08 26.31
CA VAL A 35 -7.01 35.37 27.69
C VAL A 35 -7.95 36.60 27.63
N LYS A 36 -9.25 36.39 27.88
CA LYS A 36 -10.28 37.45 27.83
C LYS A 36 -10.98 37.60 29.16
N VAL A 37 -11.45 38.83 29.46
CA VAL A 37 -12.33 39.07 30.56
C VAL A 37 -13.75 38.69 30.14
N LYS A 38 -14.40 37.80 30.88
CA LYS A 38 -15.75 37.27 30.59
C LYS A 38 -16.77 38.41 30.46
N GLY A 39 -17.53 38.40 29.36
CA GLY A 39 -18.55 39.39 29.07
C GLY A 39 -18.05 40.75 28.57
N THR A 40 -16.74 40.93 28.29
CA THR A 40 -16.17 42.16 27.77
C THR A 40 -15.33 41.92 26.49
N GLY A 41 -14.95 43.01 25.80
CA GLY A 41 -14.03 42.95 24.69
C GLY A 41 -12.54 43.02 25.10
N THR A 42 -12.22 43.07 26.40
CA THR A 42 -10.87 43.22 26.92
C THR A 42 -10.19 41.84 26.98
N GLY A 43 -9.02 41.71 26.36
CA GLY A 43 -8.23 40.48 26.38
C GLY A 43 -6.80 40.69 25.88
N THR A 44 -6.00 39.63 26.00
CA THR A 44 -4.61 39.55 25.51
C THR A 44 -4.37 38.13 24.96
N VAL A 45 -3.22 37.92 24.38
CA VAL A 45 -2.74 36.58 23.96
C VAL A 45 -1.44 36.29 24.67
N THR A 46 -1.15 35.01 24.86
CA THR A 46 0.10 34.54 25.48
C THR A 46 1.29 34.71 24.53
N ASN A 47 2.46 35.05 25.08
CA ASN A 47 3.73 35.11 24.37
C ASN A 47 4.35 33.73 24.11
N PHE A 48 5.60 33.66 23.65
CA PHE A 48 6.30 32.41 23.32
C PHE A 48 6.56 31.49 24.54
N ASP A 49 6.60 32.07 25.74
CA ASP A 49 6.77 31.34 26.99
C ASP A 49 5.41 30.99 27.64
N GLY A 50 4.32 31.18 26.88
CA GLY A 50 2.95 30.99 27.37
C GLY A 50 2.52 32.05 28.38
N GLU A 51 3.28 33.11 28.58
CA GLU A 51 2.99 34.15 29.56
C GLU A 51 2.00 35.18 29.01
N TYR A 52 1.14 35.66 29.88
CA TYR A 52 0.22 36.75 29.62
C TYR A 52 0.24 37.78 30.73
N GLN A 53 -0.14 38.99 30.39
CA GLN A 53 -0.39 40.10 31.33
C GLN A 53 -1.60 40.88 30.89
N LEU A 54 -2.55 41.11 31.80
CA LEU A 54 -3.83 41.78 31.52
C LEU A 54 -4.23 42.63 32.75
N ASN A 55 -4.69 43.83 32.50
CA ASN A 55 -5.20 44.71 33.54
C ASN A 55 -6.72 44.61 33.64
N VAL A 56 -7.24 44.10 34.78
CA VAL A 56 -8.64 43.71 34.95
C VAL A 56 -9.18 44.11 36.33
N ASP A 57 -10.51 44.15 36.47
CA ASP A 57 -11.17 44.31 37.76
C ASP A 57 -10.79 43.14 38.68
N LYS A 58 -10.53 43.44 39.97
CA LYS A 58 -10.17 42.42 40.97
C LYS A 58 -11.16 41.28 41.13
N ASN A 59 -12.43 41.47 40.73
CA ASN A 59 -13.50 40.47 40.79
C ASN A 59 -13.84 39.91 39.41
N ALA A 60 -13.07 40.19 38.36
CA ALA A 60 -13.31 39.73 37.03
C ALA A 60 -13.10 38.18 36.95
N THR A 61 -13.72 37.55 35.95
CA THR A 61 -13.44 36.17 35.56
C THR A 61 -12.67 36.19 34.23
N LEU A 62 -11.52 35.55 34.18
CA LEU A 62 -10.74 35.35 32.98
C LEU A 62 -11.14 34.04 32.28
N VAL A 63 -11.28 34.11 30.96
CA VAL A 63 -11.56 32.99 30.08
C VAL A 63 -10.29 32.70 29.27
N PHE A 64 -9.73 31.53 29.45
CA PHE A 64 -8.54 31.05 28.77
C PHE A 64 -8.99 30.07 27.67
N SER A 65 -8.61 30.35 26.44
CA SER A 65 -8.95 29.50 25.30
C SER A 65 -7.81 29.44 24.29
N SER A 66 -7.59 28.26 23.73
CA SER A 66 -6.68 28.02 22.62
C SER A 66 -7.33 27.00 21.67
N ILE A 67 -6.95 27.06 20.38
CA ILE A 67 -7.51 26.12 19.39
C ILE A 67 -7.04 24.71 19.75
N GLY A 68 -7.95 23.78 19.88
CA GLY A 68 -7.68 22.39 20.27
C GLY A 68 -7.68 22.11 21.77
N TYR A 69 -7.97 23.11 22.61
CA TYR A 69 -7.96 22.96 24.07
C TYR A 69 -9.30 23.35 24.71
N LYS A 70 -9.64 22.69 25.82
CA LYS A 70 -10.84 23.02 26.61
C LYS A 70 -10.69 24.41 27.19
N THR A 71 -11.71 25.25 26.97
CA THR A 71 -11.78 26.57 27.57
C THR A 71 -11.88 26.46 29.09
N VAL A 72 -11.03 27.20 29.81
CA VAL A 72 -11.02 27.26 31.28
C VAL A 72 -11.39 28.65 31.76
N GLU A 73 -12.29 28.75 32.72
CA GLU A 73 -12.65 30.00 33.37
C GLU A 73 -12.03 30.07 34.78
N GLN A 74 -11.39 31.18 35.10
CA GLN A 74 -10.78 31.43 36.41
C GLN A 74 -11.18 32.78 36.96
N ALA A 75 -11.81 32.81 38.13
CA ALA A 75 -12.10 34.04 38.82
C ALA A 75 -10.81 34.68 39.34
N VAL A 76 -10.64 35.99 39.14
CA VAL A 76 -9.43 36.74 39.58
C VAL A 76 -9.36 36.78 41.10
N ASN A 77 -10.44 37.17 41.76
CA ASN A 77 -10.55 37.21 43.22
C ASN A 77 -9.34 37.92 43.90
N GLY A 78 -8.87 39.03 43.30
CA GLY A 78 -7.74 39.79 43.81
C GLY A 78 -6.36 39.14 43.58
N ARG A 79 -6.24 37.99 42.92
CA ARG A 79 -4.96 37.35 42.59
C ARG A 79 -4.22 38.11 41.50
N THR A 80 -2.93 38.34 41.70
CA THR A 80 -2.03 39.00 40.72
C THR A 80 -1.31 37.99 39.82
N THR A 81 -1.33 36.71 40.18
CA THR A 81 -0.76 35.61 39.36
C THR A 81 -1.75 34.48 39.26
N ILE A 82 -2.07 34.07 37.98
CA ILE A 82 -2.98 32.98 37.69
C ILE A 82 -2.34 32.11 36.56
N ASN A 83 -1.85 30.94 36.91
CA ASN A 83 -1.35 29.95 35.96
C ASN A 83 -2.46 28.96 35.61
N VAL A 84 -2.59 28.60 34.34
CA VAL A 84 -3.66 27.75 33.85
C VAL A 84 -3.07 26.65 32.98
N SER A 85 -3.49 25.40 33.22
CA SER A 85 -3.24 24.29 32.32
C SER A 85 -4.51 24.02 31.50
N LEU A 86 -4.41 24.08 30.18
CA LEU A 86 -5.51 23.75 29.28
C LEU A 86 -5.39 22.27 28.90
N ALA A 87 -6.40 21.50 29.19
CA ALA A 87 -6.50 20.12 28.72
C ALA A 87 -6.89 20.10 27.24
N ASP A 88 -6.37 19.14 26.50
CA ASP A 88 -6.78 18.90 25.12
C ASP A 88 -8.32 18.81 25.05
N GLU A 89 -8.89 19.52 24.12
CA GLU A 89 -10.29 19.36 23.78
C GLU A 89 -10.38 18.06 22.96
N THR A 90 -10.63 16.92 23.64
CA THR A 90 -10.84 15.62 22.99
C THR A 90 -12.14 15.58 22.17
N ASN A 91 -12.53 16.69 21.61
CA ASN A 91 -13.65 16.80 20.69
C ASN A 91 -13.12 16.63 19.25
N ASP A 92 -12.80 15.39 18.87
CA ASP A 92 -12.47 14.99 17.48
C ASP A 92 -13.45 15.58 16.44
N LEU A 93 -14.64 15.99 16.86
CA LEU A 93 -15.67 16.57 16.00
C LEU A 93 -15.30 17.95 15.45
N ASN A 94 -14.46 18.72 16.15
CA ASN A 94 -13.95 20.02 15.69
C ASN A 94 -12.63 19.90 14.89
N GLU A 95 -12.06 18.70 14.80
CA GLU A 95 -10.88 18.45 13.99
C GLU A 95 -11.16 18.80 12.52
N VAL A 96 -10.30 19.62 11.93
CA VAL A 96 -10.41 20.01 10.53
C VAL A 96 -9.70 18.95 9.68
N VAL A 97 -10.41 18.37 8.74
CA VAL A 97 -9.89 17.38 7.81
C VAL A 97 -9.96 17.91 6.38
N VAL A 98 -8.99 17.49 5.56
CA VAL A 98 -8.97 17.82 4.14
C VAL A 98 -9.96 16.92 3.40
N ILE A 99 -10.82 17.53 2.60
CA ILE A 99 -11.84 16.84 1.78
C ILE A 99 -11.75 17.32 0.34
N GLY A 100 -11.02 16.62 -0.48
CA GLY A 100 -10.82 17.02 -1.85
C GLY A 100 -10.11 18.39 -1.95
N TYR A 101 -10.70 19.33 -2.67
CA TYR A 101 -10.16 20.68 -2.86
C TYR A 101 -10.57 21.68 -1.75
N GLY A 102 -10.88 21.18 -0.55
CA GLY A 102 -11.27 22.04 0.58
C GLY A 102 -11.08 21.35 1.92
N VAL A 103 -11.50 22.00 2.97
CA VAL A 103 -11.45 21.51 4.34
C VAL A 103 -12.83 21.51 4.96
N ALA A 104 -13.11 20.58 5.87
CA ALA A 104 -14.32 20.55 6.67
C ALA A 104 -14.02 20.08 8.08
N LYS A 105 -14.91 20.39 9.04
CA LYS A 105 -14.85 19.78 10.36
C LYS A 105 -15.22 18.29 10.24
N LYS A 106 -14.52 17.43 10.97
CA LYS A 106 -14.81 15.98 11.01
C LYS A 106 -16.26 15.71 11.40
N GLY A 107 -16.79 16.51 12.31
CA GLY A 107 -18.20 16.45 12.70
C GLY A 107 -19.19 16.73 11.56
N ASP A 108 -18.82 17.49 10.54
CA ASP A 108 -19.68 17.87 9.41
C ASP A 108 -19.65 16.84 8.27
N LEU A 109 -18.80 15.82 8.34
CA LEU A 109 -18.66 14.81 7.28
C LEU A 109 -19.90 13.92 7.21
N THR A 110 -20.40 13.70 6.00
CA THR A 110 -21.51 12.81 5.69
C THR A 110 -21.08 11.49 5.08
N SER A 111 -19.79 11.35 4.78
CA SER A 111 -19.17 10.21 4.10
C SER A 111 -18.21 9.44 5.01
N SER A 112 -17.82 8.22 4.59
CA SER A 112 -16.86 7.38 5.32
C SER A 112 -15.43 7.81 5.03
N ILE A 113 -14.82 8.57 5.94
CA ILE A 113 -13.44 9.05 5.87
C ILE A 113 -12.69 8.62 7.11
N SER A 114 -11.52 7.99 6.92
CA SER A 114 -10.60 7.66 8.01
C SER A 114 -9.37 8.54 7.94
N ALA A 115 -8.90 9.07 9.07
CA ALA A 115 -7.73 9.93 9.14
C ALA A 115 -6.67 9.36 10.08
N ILE A 116 -5.40 9.45 9.68
CA ILE A 116 -4.23 9.13 10.51
C ILE A 116 -3.40 10.41 10.62
N LYS A 117 -3.03 10.78 11.85
CA LYS A 117 -2.16 11.94 12.09
C LYS A 117 -0.69 11.59 11.87
N GLY A 118 0.11 12.59 11.47
CA GLY A 118 1.52 12.44 11.17
C GLY A 118 2.36 11.97 12.36
N ASP A 119 2.01 12.39 13.58
CA ASP A 119 2.69 11.97 14.81
C ASP A 119 2.64 10.44 15.04
N LYS A 120 1.54 9.79 14.63
CA LYS A 120 1.44 8.31 14.64
C LYS A 120 2.28 7.69 13.53
N LEU A 121 2.32 8.31 12.36
CA LEU A 121 3.11 7.84 11.22
C LEU A 121 4.62 7.90 11.51
N GLU A 122 5.10 8.97 12.12
CA GLU A 122 6.52 9.14 12.50
C GLU A 122 7.03 8.03 13.43
N LYS A 123 6.17 7.57 14.34
CA LYS A 123 6.52 6.48 15.27
C LYS A 123 6.70 5.12 14.58
N LEU A 124 6.11 4.93 13.41
CA LEU A 124 6.15 3.65 12.71
C LEU A 124 7.49 3.36 12.02
N SER A 125 8.30 4.38 11.72
CA SER A 125 9.65 4.29 11.10
C SER A 125 9.75 3.25 9.97
N THR A 126 8.75 3.21 9.09
CA THR A 126 8.74 2.29 7.94
C THR A 126 9.44 2.94 6.74
N GLY A 127 10.11 2.15 5.91
CA GLY A 127 10.72 2.67 4.68
C GLY A 127 9.69 3.19 3.67
N ASN A 128 8.46 2.71 3.78
CA ASN A 128 7.34 3.06 2.92
C ASN A 128 6.12 3.50 3.73
N VAL A 129 5.65 4.71 3.45
CA VAL A 129 4.51 5.32 4.15
C VAL A 129 3.22 4.49 4.01
N MET A 130 3.05 3.73 2.91
CA MET A 130 1.86 2.90 2.69
C MET A 130 1.73 1.78 3.71
N ASN A 131 2.86 1.23 4.20
CA ASN A 131 2.85 0.22 5.26
C ASN A 131 2.23 0.74 6.58
N ALA A 132 2.26 2.05 6.79
CA ALA A 132 1.68 2.67 7.96
C ALA A 132 0.13 2.64 7.99
N LEU A 133 -0.52 2.38 6.86
CA LEU A 133 -1.99 2.22 6.78
C LEU A 133 -2.45 0.85 7.29
N GLN A 134 -1.58 -0.16 7.27
CA GLN A 134 -1.93 -1.54 7.59
C GLN A 134 -2.41 -1.68 9.04
N GLY A 135 -3.64 -2.19 9.22
CA GLY A 135 -4.25 -2.38 10.53
C GLY A 135 -4.66 -1.10 11.27
N GLN A 136 -4.35 0.10 10.71
CA GLN A 136 -4.73 1.39 11.28
C GLN A 136 -6.10 1.88 10.80
N VAL A 137 -6.51 1.46 9.61
CA VAL A 137 -7.74 1.88 8.95
C VAL A 137 -8.58 0.66 8.61
N ASN A 138 -9.83 0.63 9.05
CA ASN A 138 -10.80 -0.41 8.67
C ASN A 138 -11.12 -0.32 7.17
N GLY A 139 -11.33 -1.48 6.53
CA GLY A 139 -11.61 -1.58 5.09
C GLY A 139 -10.41 -1.32 4.18
N VAL A 140 -9.20 -1.19 4.73
CA VAL A 140 -7.96 -1.03 3.97
C VAL A 140 -7.07 -2.26 4.18
N GLN A 141 -6.89 -3.02 3.12
CA GLN A 141 -5.93 -4.12 3.05
C GLN A 141 -4.61 -3.57 2.51
N VAL A 142 -3.53 -3.80 3.24
CA VAL A 142 -2.17 -3.50 2.77
C VAL A 142 -1.39 -4.80 2.80
N THR A 143 -0.83 -5.18 1.66
CA THR A 143 0.06 -6.34 1.55
C THR A 143 1.49 -5.81 1.42
N GLY A 144 2.32 -6.09 2.41
CA GLY A 144 3.70 -5.65 2.45
C GLY A 144 4.55 -6.30 1.36
N ALA A 145 5.53 -5.57 0.85
CA ALA A 145 6.58 -6.09 -0.02
C ALA A 145 7.91 -6.01 0.73
N GLY A 146 8.59 -7.15 0.89
CA GLY A 146 9.79 -7.27 1.76
C GLY A 146 11.07 -6.71 1.15
N SER A 147 11.19 -6.66 -0.18
CA SER A 147 12.43 -6.22 -0.86
C SER A 147 12.66 -4.71 -0.75
N PRO A 148 13.92 -4.25 -0.82
CA PRO A 148 14.26 -2.83 -0.75
C PRO A 148 13.53 -2.00 -1.81
N GLY A 149 12.94 -0.87 -1.40
CA GLY A 149 12.24 0.04 -2.31
C GLY A 149 10.92 -0.47 -2.88
N ALA A 150 10.50 -1.69 -2.55
CA ALA A 150 9.28 -2.26 -3.08
C ALA A 150 8.01 -1.52 -2.60
N THR A 151 7.02 -1.46 -3.47
CA THR A 151 5.74 -0.80 -3.22
C THR A 151 4.73 -1.80 -2.67
N PRO A 152 4.19 -1.59 -1.46
CA PRO A 152 3.09 -2.40 -0.94
C PRO A 152 1.83 -2.24 -1.79
N ARG A 153 1.07 -3.31 -1.92
CA ARG A 153 -0.24 -3.25 -2.55
C ARG A 153 -1.29 -2.76 -1.55
N VAL A 154 -2.11 -1.81 -1.96
CA VAL A 154 -3.18 -1.25 -1.12
C VAL A 154 -4.53 -1.45 -1.82
N ILE A 155 -5.49 -2.05 -1.13
CA ILE A 155 -6.86 -2.25 -1.62
C ILE A 155 -7.83 -1.61 -0.62
N ILE A 156 -8.74 -0.77 -1.11
CA ILE A 156 -9.76 -0.11 -0.29
C ILE A 156 -11.14 -0.68 -0.61
N ARG A 157 -11.78 -1.31 0.41
CA ARG A 157 -13.13 -1.90 0.29
C ARG A 157 -13.24 -2.94 -0.82
N GLY A 158 -12.20 -3.79 -0.94
CA GLY A 158 -12.15 -4.87 -1.91
C GLY A 158 -11.92 -4.41 -3.33
N VAL A 159 -12.13 -5.35 -4.25
CA VAL A 159 -11.86 -5.19 -5.67
C VAL A 159 -13.18 -5.05 -6.42
N SER A 160 -13.37 -3.96 -7.13
CA SER A 160 -14.58 -3.70 -7.92
C SER A 160 -14.35 -3.72 -9.43
N THR A 161 -13.10 -3.91 -9.89
CA THR A 161 -12.74 -4.01 -11.32
C THR A 161 -11.50 -4.87 -11.49
N ILE A 162 -11.37 -5.55 -12.63
CA ILE A 162 -10.14 -6.27 -12.99
C ILE A 162 -9.03 -5.33 -13.51
N ASN A 163 -9.35 -4.08 -13.82
CA ASN A 163 -8.44 -3.11 -14.44
C ASN A 163 -7.62 -2.32 -13.40
N GLY A 164 -7.07 -3.00 -12.40
CA GLY A 164 -6.28 -2.41 -11.32
C GLY A 164 -7.13 -2.06 -10.11
N SER A 165 -6.59 -2.30 -8.93
CA SER A 165 -7.25 -2.11 -7.63
C SER A 165 -6.60 -1.05 -6.76
N ASP A 166 -5.50 -0.42 -7.23
CA ASP A 166 -4.76 0.55 -6.45
C ASP A 166 -5.53 1.86 -6.28
N PRO A 167 -5.52 2.47 -5.08
CA PRO A 167 -6.13 3.75 -4.85
C PRO A 167 -5.35 4.90 -5.50
N LEU A 168 -6.01 6.02 -5.72
CA LEU A 168 -5.37 7.25 -6.11
C LEU A 168 -4.71 7.93 -4.92
N TYR A 169 -3.41 8.24 -5.01
CA TYR A 169 -2.72 9.08 -4.03
C TYR A 169 -2.69 10.54 -4.48
N VAL A 170 -3.03 11.43 -3.56
CA VAL A 170 -3.03 12.88 -3.80
C VAL A 170 -2.19 13.55 -2.72
N VAL A 171 -1.12 14.22 -3.11
CA VAL A 171 -0.19 14.91 -2.20
C VAL A 171 -0.36 16.42 -2.38
N ASP A 172 -0.79 17.11 -1.34
CA ASP A 172 -1.04 18.57 -1.33
C ASP A 172 -1.89 19.04 -2.52
N GLY A 173 -2.87 18.23 -2.92
CA GLY A 173 -3.79 18.49 -4.02
C GLY A 173 -3.30 18.05 -5.40
N MET A 174 -2.07 17.54 -5.53
CA MET A 174 -1.54 16.95 -6.77
C MET A 174 -1.75 15.43 -6.79
N PRO A 175 -2.48 14.87 -7.78
CA PRO A 175 -2.53 13.44 -8.00
C PRO A 175 -1.17 12.89 -8.46
N VAL A 176 -0.57 11.96 -7.69
CA VAL A 176 0.78 11.45 -7.95
C VAL A 176 0.83 9.99 -8.44
N GLY A 177 -0.34 9.38 -8.72
CA GLY A 177 -0.42 7.99 -9.18
C GLY A 177 -0.56 7.01 -8.03
N THR A 178 0.02 5.82 -8.16
CA THR A 178 -0.14 4.68 -7.24
C THR A 178 1.08 4.43 -6.34
N ASN A 179 2.19 5.12 -6.55
CA ASN A 179 3.43 4.97 -5.77
C ASN A 179 3.80 6.27 -5.05
N ILE A 180 3.95 6.16 -3.72
CA ILE A 180 4.35 7.27 -2.83
C ILE A 180 5.60 6.95 -2.00
N ASN A 181 6.42 5.97 -2.42
CA ASN A 181 7.69 5.63 -1.75
C ASN A 181 8.63 6.82 -1.59
N PHE A 182 8.48 7.81 -2.47
CA PHE A 182 9.28 9.01 -2.44
C PHE A 182 9.01 9.92 -1.24
N LEU A 183 7.85 9.83 -0.61
CA LEU A 183 7.52 10.65 0.55
C LEU A 183 8.31 10.21 1.79
N ASN A 184 8.73 11.18 2.56
CA ASN A 184 9.29 10.97 3.87
C ASN A 184 8.16 11.03 4.92
N GLN A 185 8.09 10.06 5.82
CA GLN A 185 7.08 10.02 6.89
C GLN A 185 7.10 11.27 7.76
N ASN A 186 8.29 11.83 8.00
CA ASN A 186 8.46 13.04 8.80
C ASN A 186 7.88 14.31 8.14
N ASP A 187 7.60 14.26 6.84
CA ASP A 187 6.98 15.35 6.10
C ASP A 187 5.45 15.36 6.17
N ILE A 188 4.84 14.30 6.68
CA ILE A 188 3.39 14.11 6.63
C ILE A 188 2.74 14.71 7.88
N GLU A 189 1.77 15.60 7.67
CA GLU A 189 0.87 16.12 8.71
C GLU A 189 -0.29 15.18 8.99
N SER A 190 -0.87 14.63 7.92
CA SER A 190 -1.99 13.69 8.00
C SER A 190 -2.21 12.92 6.71
N MET A 191 -2.79 11.73 6.85
CA MET A 191 -3.31 10.94 5.73
C MET A 191 -4.80 10.70 5.94
N GLN A 192 -5.62 10.97 4.92
CA GLN A 192 -7.05 10.66 4.93
C GLN A 192 -7.36 9.65 3.84
N VAL A 193 -8.14 8.63 4.17
CA VAL A 193 -8.61 7.61 3.24
C VAL A 193 -10.09 7.86 2.95
N LEU A 194 -10.39 8.24 1.70
CA LEU A 194 -11.74 8.41 1.18
C LEU A 194 -12.19 7.05 0.61
N LYS A 195 -13.14 6.41 1.30
CA LYS A 195 -13.49 5.01 1.01
C LYS A 195 -14.74 4.85 0.17
N ASP A 196 -15.64 5.82 0.19
CA ASP A 196 -16.90 5.78 -0.56
C ASP A 196 -16.91 6.77 -1.74
N ALA A 197 -17.82 6.55 -2.70
CA ALA A 197 -17.96 7.39 -3.87
C ALA A 197 -18.44 8.81 -3.50
N SER A 198 -19.18 9.01 -2.42
CA SER A 198 -19.64 10.33 -2.02
C SER A 198 -18.50 11.25 -1.57
N ALA A 199 -17.44 10.69 -0.98
CA ALA A 199 -16.21 11.40 -0.64
C ALA A 199 -15.25 11.53 -1.82
N SER A 200 -15.10 10.47 -2.63
CA SER A 200 -14.08 10.35 -3.66
C SER A 200 -14.50 10.89 -5.03
N ALA A 201 -15.82 11.10 -5.31
CA ALA A 201 -16.31 11.57 -6.60
C ALA A 201 -15.71 12.92 -7.05
N ILE A 202 -15.26 13.75 -6.10
CA ILE A 202 -14.60 15.02 -6.40
C ILE A 202 -13.26 14.83 -7.14
N TYR A 203 -12.62 13.65 -7.02
CA TYR A 203 -11.43 13.24 -7.77
C TYR A 203 -11.76 12.48 -9.04
N GLY A 204 -13.04 12.17 -9.29
CA GLY A 204 -13.60 11.66 -10.56
C GLY A 204 -13.07 10.29 -10.93
N THR A 205 -12.66 10.18 -12.17
CA THR A 205 -12.36 8.93 -12.88
C THR A 205 -11.15 8.14 -12.38
N ARG A 206 -10.36 8.68 -11.50
CA ARG A 206 -9.20 8.02 -10.90
C ARG A 206 -9.50 7.49 -9.48
N ALA A 207 -10.71 7.77 -8.98
CA ALA A 207 -11.11 7.52 -7.60
C ALA A 207 -11.97 6.26 -7.41
N SER A 208 -12.16 5.43 -8.45
CA SER A 208 -12.97 4.21 -8.42
C SER A 208 -12.54 3.23 -7.32
N ASN A 209 -11.24 3.17 -7.04
CA ASN A 209 -10.66 2.31 -6.01
C ASN A 209 -10.41 3.01 -4.66
N GLY A 210 -11.00 4.22 -4.48
CA GLY A 210 -10.75 5.06 -3.31
C GLY A 210 -9.59 6.03 -3.52
N VAL A 211 -9.44 6.96 -2.56
CA VAL A 211 -8.41 8.02 -2.61
C VAL A 211 -7.71 8.11 -1.26
N VAL A 212 -6.40 8.22 -1.29
CA VAL A 212 -5.58 8.53 -0.12
C VAL A 212 -5.05 9.96 -0.27
N LEU A 213 -5.58 10.86 0.56
CA LEU A 213 -5.13 12.24 0.61
C LEU A 213 -3.99 12.38 1.61
N ILE A 214 -2.91 12.96 1.19
CA ILE A 214 -1.74 13.21 2.00
C ILE A 214 -1.52 14.70 2.09
N THR A 215 -1.60 15.21 3.31
CA THR A 215 -1.26 16.59 3.62
C THR A 215 0.11 16.63 4.27
N THR A 216 0.99 17.43 3.73
CA THR A 216 2.34 17.56 4.28
C THR A 216 2.45 18.71 5.27
N LYS A 217 3.42 18.64 6.19
CA LYS A 217 3.65 19.65 7.23
C LYS A 217 3.99 21.01 6.63
N LYS A 218 3.34 22.03 7.15
CA LYS A 218 3.60 23.43 6.79
C LYS A 218 4.26 24.15 7.96
N GLY A 219 4.88 25.27 7.67
CA GLY A 219 5.36 26.18 8.71
C GLY A 219 4.20 26.79 9.51
N SER A 220 4.51 27.31 10.67
CA SER A 220 3.60 28.11 11.50
C SER A 220 4.26 29.39 11.91
N ALA A 221 3.46 30.42 12.16
CA ALA A 221 4.01 31.69 12.71
C ALA A 221 4.60 31.44 14.09
N GLY A 222 5.85 31.84 14.31
CA GLY A 222 6.58 31.64 15.54
C GLY A 222 8.09 31.57 15.33
N ALA A 223 8.85 31.35 16.41
CA ALA A 223 10.28 31.08 16.34
C ALA A 223 10.59 29.84 15.50
N THR A 224 11.73 29.83 14.85
CA THR A 224 12.20 28.69 14.09
C THR A 224 12.42 27.50 15.02
N LYS A 225 11.79 26.39 14.72
CA LYS A 225 11.98 25.09 15.37
C LYS A 225 12.83 24.22 14.48
N PHE A 226 13.75 23.48 15.07
CA PHE A 226 14.59 22.51 14.37
C PHE A 226 14.22 21.10 14.84
N THR A 227 14.21 20.17 13.92
CA THR A 227 13.99 18.75 14.17
C THR A 227 15.12 17.92 13.58
N VAL A 228 15.65 16.98 14.35
CA VAL A 228 16.64 16.01 13.87
C VAL A 228 16.14 14.63 14.24
N SER A 229 16.03 13.74 13.30
CA SER A 229 15.75 12.34 13.57
C SER A 229 16.76 11.41 12.91
N ALA A 230 17.16 10.36 13.63
CA ALA A 230 18.05 9.33 13.15
C ALA A 230 17.49 7.97 13.58
N THR A 231 17.36 7.06 12.63
CA THR A 231 16.94 5.68 12.89
C THR A 231 17.87 4.72 12.17
N VAL A 232 18.38 3.73 12.90
CA VAL A 232 19.16 2.63 12.34
C VAL A 232 18.45 1.32 12.65
N GLY A 233 18.29 0.49 11.62
CA GLY A 233 17.60 -0.79 11.70
C GLY A 233 18.48 -1.95 11.28
N LEU A 234 18.31 -3.07 11.94
CA LEU A 234 18.91 -4.36 11.64
C LEU A 234 17.80 -5.30 11.17
N GLN A 235 17.90 -5.75 9.93
CA GLN A 235 16.92 -6.61 9.28
C GLN A 235 17.44 -8.04 9.18
N THR A 236 16.58 -9.02 9.46
CA THR A 236 16.89 -10.44 9.39
C THR A 236 15.76 -11.21 8.72
N LEU A 237 16.10 -12.26 7.97
CA LEU A 237 15.18 -13.27 7.47
C LEU A 237 15.33 -14.58 8.24
N SER A 238 14.23 -15.30 8.41
CA SER A 238 14.29 -16.67 8.92
C SER A 238 14.69 -17.61 7.79
N LYS A 239 15.75 -18.38 7.99
CA LYS A 239 16.13 -19.46 7.06
C LYS A 239 15.06 -20.56 7.11
N PRO A 240 14.50 -20.98 5.97
CA PRO A 240 13.64 -22.16 5.92
C PRO A 240 14.47 -23.43 6.22
N ALA A 241 13.82 -24.46 6.70
CA ALA A 241 14.44 -25.77 6.90
C ALA A 241 14.59 -26.46 5.54
N ILE A 242 15.70 -26.24 4.84
CA ILE A 242 16.06 -26.84 3.55
C ILE A 242 16.92 -28.07 3.84
N ALA A 243 16.75 -29.13 3.08
CA ALA A 243 17.53 -30.36 3.20
C ALA A 243 19.02 -30.10 2.95
N ASP A 244 19.86 -30.78 3.71
CA ASP A 244 21.29 -30.86 3.47
C ASP A 244 21.63 -31.93 2.42
N ALA A 245 22.91 -32.13 2.14
CA ALA A 245 23.34 -33.06 1.11
C ALA A 245 22.92 -34.52 1.41
N GLU A 246 22.95 -34.96 2.68
CA GLU A 246 22.60 -36.34 3.04
C GLU A 246 21.09 -36.61 2.84
N GLU A 247 20.25 -35.66 3.27
CA GLU A 247 18.80 -35.80 3.08
C GLU A 247 18.39 -35.65 1.63
N TYR A 248 19.00 -34.71 0.90
CA TYR A 248 18.78 -34.52 -0.52
C TYR A 248 19.09 -35.81 -1.30
N GLU A 249 20.22 -36.45 -1.01
CA GLU A 249 20.58 -37.75 -1.62
C GLU A 249 19.52 -38.82 -1.34
N LYS A 250 19.08 -38.93 -0.10
CA LYS A 250 18.02 -39.88 0.28
C LYS A 250 16.75 -39.67 -0.54
N VAL A 251 16.29 -38.42 -0.63
CA VAL A 251 15.07 -38.06 -1.38
C VAL A 251 15.27 -38.30 -2.87
N TYR A 252 16.41 -37.88 -3.43
CA TYR A 252 16.72 -38.04 -4.84
C TYR A 252 16.74 -39.52 -5.23
N ASN A 253 17.44 -40.37 -4.46
CA ASN A 253 17.49 -41.81 -4.68
C ASN A 253 16.12 -42.48 -4.51
N ALA A 254 15.31 -42.02 -3.53
CA ALA A 254 13.99 -42.55 -3.31
C ALA A 254 13.04 -42.32 -4.50
N ARG A 255 13.11 -41.14 -5.13
CA ARG A 255 12.33 -40.82 -6.34
C ARG A 255 12.51 -41.89 -7.44
N TYR A 256 13.76 -42.26 -7.71
CA TYR A 256 14.10 -43.25 -8.72
C TYR A 256 13.74 -44.67 -8.28
N THR A 257 14.11 -45.04 -7.04
CA THR A 257 13.89 -46.38 -6.51
C THR A 257 12.38 -46.73 -6.44
N ASN A 258 11.54 -45.77 -6.05
CA ASN A 258 10.09 -45.96 -5.99
C ASN A 258 9.44 -46.22 -7.37
N ASP A 259 10.10 -45.77 -8.45
CA ASP A 259 9.69 -46.04 -9.84
C ASP A 259 10.42 -47.21 -10.47
N GLY A 260 11.15 -48.01 -9.67
CA GLY A 260 11.89 -49.19 -10.14
C GLY A 260 13.10 -48.85 -11.00
N GLN A 261 13.63 -47.60 -10.91
CA GLN A 261 14.76 -47.12 -11.70
C GLN A 261 16.05 -47.06 -10.86
N VAL A 262 17.16 -47.10 -11.53
CA VAL A 262 18.49 -46.88 -10.91
C VAL A 262 18.74 -45.37 -10.87
N SER A 263 19.01 -44.84 -9.68
CA SER A 263 19.32 -43.40 -9.50
C SER A 263 20.63 -43.02 -10.21
N PRO A 264 20.64 -41.96 -11.02
CA PRO A 264 21.85 -41.43 -11.63
C PRO A 264 22.58 -40.46 -10.69
N PHE A 265 22.23 -40.39 -9.42
CA PHE A 265 22.74 -39.42 -8.44
C PHE A 265 24.28 -39.34 -8.46
N LYS A 266 24.76 -38.09 -8.42
CA LYS A 266 26.19 -37.79 -8.30
C LYS A 266 26.42 -36.93 -7.08
N GLY A 267 26.95 -37.51 -6.05
CA GLY A 267 27.33 -36.80 -4.82
C GLY A 267 28.48 -35.81 -5.03
N GLY A 268 28.66 -34.91 -4.11
CA GLY A 268 29.70 -33.87 -4.12
C GLY A 268 29.88 -33.22 -2.74
N GLY A 269 29.80 -31.93 -2.70
CA GLY A 269 29.89 -31.10 -1.49
C GLY A 269 28.69 -31.14 -0.55
N ASN A 270 28.64 -30.17 0.34
CA ASN A 270 27.46 -29.87 1.18
C ASN A 270 27.38 -28.34 1.34
N THR A 271 26.82 -27.68 0.35
CA THR A 271 26.74 -26.23 0.25
C THR A 271 25.47 -25.69 0.88
N ASP A 272 25.60 -24.79 1.83
CA ASP A 272 24.49 -24.03 2.40
C ASP A 272 24.17 -22.80 1.52
N TRP A 273 23.38 -23.01 0.47
CA TRP A 273 23.03 -21.96 -0.50
C TRP A 273 22.40 -20.73 0.13
N TRP A 274 21.66 -20.87 1.23
CA TRP A 274 21.12 -19.75 1.95
C TRP A 274 22.22 -18.82 2.48
N ASN A 275 23.22 -19.37 3.15
CA ASN A 275 24.31 -18.58 3.70
C ASN A 275 25.25 -18.04 2.61
N GLU A 276 25.30 -18.67 1.43
CA GLU A 276 26.06 -18.18 0.28
C GLU A 276 25.41 -16.96 -0.39
N VAL A 277 24.10 -16.84 -0.35
CA VAL A 277 23.35 -15.79 -1.05
C VAL A 277 22.85 -14.69 -0.10
N PHE A 278 22.45 -15.05 1.13
CA PHE A 278 21.83 -14.09 2.07
C PHE A 278 22.82 -13.56 3.12
N ASN A 279 22.62 -12.29 3.45
CA ASN A 279 23.22 -11.67 4.62
C ASN A 279 22.49 -12.15 5.88
N LYS A 280 23.21 -12.43 6.96
CA LYS A 280 22.62 -12.71 8.28
C LYS A 280 21.88 -11.49 8.81
N VAL A 281 22.39 -10.29 8.52
CA VAL A 281 21.83 -9.01 8.92
C VAL A 281 22.01 -8.00 7.78
N ALA A 282 20.93 -7.37 7.35
CA ALA A 282 20.97 -6.22 6.44
C ALA A 282 20.68 -4.93 7.22
N VAL A 283 21.28 -3.82 6.81
CA VAL A 283 21.18 -2.53 7.51
C VAL A 283 20.21 -1.61 6.79
N GLN A 284 19.35 -0.96 7.60
CA GLN A 284 18.46 0.11 7.19
C GLN A 284 18.83 1.40 7.94
N GLN A 285 18.85 2.53 7.24
CA GLN A 285 19.22 3.84 7.80
C GLN A 285 18.21 4.90 7.35
N ASN A 286 17.82 5.79 8.28
CA ASN A 286 16.93 6.90 8.00
C ASN A 286 17.37 8.13 8.81
N TYR A 287 17.79 9.19 8.14
CA TYR A 287 18.26 10.43 8.76
C TYR A 287 17.45 11.60 8.22
N ASN A 288 16.95 12.45 9.11
CA ASN A 288 16.16 13.62 8.73
C ASN A 288 16.61 14.84 9.51
N PHE A 289 16.64 15.97 8.82
CA PHE A 289 16.85 17.29 9.38
C PHE A 289 15.79 18.23 8.87
N GLY A 290 15.01 18.82 9.76
CA GLY A 290 13.95 19.73 9.43
C GLY A 290 14.05 21.04 10.20
N PHE A 291 13.49 22.11 9.63
CA PHE A 291 13.25 23.36 10.32
C PHE A 291 11.97 24.02 9.81
N SER A 292 11.24 24.68 10.70
CA SER A 292 10.01 25.38 10.36
C SER A 292 9.83 26.61 11.23
N GLY A 293 9.18 27.65 10.68
CA GLY A 293 8.94 28.89 11.39
C GLY A 293 8.23 29.93 10.54
N GLY A 294 8.23 31.17 11.01
CA GLY A 294 7.66 32.25 10.23
C GLY A 294 7.03 33.36 11.07
N ASN A 295 6.31 34.23 10.39
CA ASN A 295 5.51 35.30 10.98
C ASN A 295 4.16 35.37 10.24
N ASP A 296 3.33 36.37 10.57
CA ASP A 296 2.01 36.58 9.98
C ASP A 296 2.01 36.75 8.45
N LYS A 297 3.16 37.22 7.89
CA LYS A 297 3.29 37.42 6.44
C LYS A 297 3.95 36.25 5.71
N PHE A 298 4.94 35.64 6.34
CA PHE A 298 5.73 34.57 5.70
C PHE A 298 5.92 33.40 6.63
N ILE A 299 5.46 32.22 6.22
CA ILE A 299 5.68 30.94 6.90
C ILE A 299 6.45 30.00 5.98
N TYR A 300 7.31 29.19 6.59
CA TYR A 300 8.15 28.26 5.87
C TYR A 300 8.37 26.99 6.66
N SER A 301 8.58 25.88 5.93
CA SER A 301 9.16 24.67 6.46
C SER A 301 10.08 24.05 5.44
N ALA A 302 11.12 23.38 5.92
CA ALA A 302 12.01 22.57 5.11
C ALA A 302 12.37 21.30 5.86
N ASN A 303 12.55 20.21 5.12
CA ASN A 303 13.05 18.94 5.62
C ASN A 303 13.97 18.31 4.58
N ILE A 304 15.10 17.75 5.01
CA ILE A 304 16.03 16.99 4.17
C ILE A 304 16.12 15.61 4.80
N GLY A 305 15.89 14.58 3.99
CA GLY A 305 15.90 13.21 4.43
C GLY A 305 16.79 12.32 3.57
N TYR A 306 17.56 11.46 4.21
CA TYR A 306 18.30 10.38 3.57
C TYR A 306 17.82 9.05 4.10
N TYR A 307 17.49 8.14 3.20
CA TYR A 307 17.11 6.77 3.52
C TYR A 307 17.92 5.79 2.69
N ARG A 308 18.39 4.71 3.32
CA ARG A 308 19.03 3.58 2.64
C ARG A 308 18.60 2.27 3.27
N GLN A 309 18.28 1.29 2.44
CA GLN A 309 17.98 -0.08 2.81
C GLN A 309 18.82 -1.02 1.96
N ASN A 310 19.68 -1.80 2.60
CA ASN A 310 20.42 -2.88 1.94
C ASN A 310 19.50 -4.09 1.76
N SER A 311 19.71 -4.84 0.69
CA SER A 311 19.04 -6.12 0.46
C SER A 311 19.45 -7.16 1.49
N GLN A 312 18.58 -8.13 1.76
CA GLN A 312 18.98 -9.35 2.46
C GLN A 312 19.90 -10.23 1.60
N TYR A 313 19.85 -10.15 0.27
CA TYR A 313 20.87 -10.71 -0.59
C TYR A 313 22.22 -10.01 -0.34
N LYS A 314 23.33 -10.69 -0.63
CA LYS A 314 24.67 -10.11 -0.48
C LYS A 314 24.94 -8.92 -1.41
N THR A 315 24.12 -8.73 -2.44
CA THR A 315 24.10 -7.59 -3.36
C THR A 315 22.77 -6.86 -3.30
N GLY A 316 22.73 -5.65 -3.85
CA GLY A 316 21.50 -4.87 -3.97
C GLY A 316 21.22 -3.95 -2.78
N TYR A 317 20.66 -2.81 -3.11
CA TYR A 317 20.19 -1.81 -2.15
C TYR A 317 19.19 -0.86 -2.82
N TRP A 318 18.49 -0.10 -2.03
CA TRP A 318 17.73 1.07 -2.45
C TRP A 318 18.05 2.24 -1.52
N GLN A 319 18.30 3.42 -2.10
CA GLN A 319 18.53 4.64 -1.33
C GLN A 319 17.82 5.83 -1.94
N LYS A 320 17.49 6.80 -1.07
CA LYS A 320 16.77 8.02 -1.43
C LYS A 320 17.33 9.21 -0.67
N LEU A 321 17.63 10.29 -1.39
CA LEU A 321 17.85 11.63 -0.85
C LEU A 321 16.67 12.50 -1.27
N SER A 322 15.94 13.06 -0.32
CA SER A 322 14.80 13.93 -0.59
C SER A 322 14.93 15.23 0.18
N ALA A 323 14.51 16.32 -0.41
CA ALA A 323 14.35 17.58 0.28
C ALA A 323 12.93 18.10 0.02
N ARG A 324 12.29 18.65 1.03
CA ARG A 324 10.99 19.28 0.90
C ARG A 324 11.05 20.70 1.43
N PHE A 325 10.48 21.62 0.67
CA PHE A 325 10.35 23.04 1.02
C PHE A 325 8.88 23.43 0.87
N SER A 326 8.32 24.05 1.90
CA SER A 326 6.99 24.65 1.86
C SER A 326 7.10 26.11 2.26
N MET A 327 6.57 26.99 1.44
CA MET A 327 6.61 28.43 1.66
C MET A 327 5.24 29.01 1.37
N GLU A 328 4.78 29.91 2.24
CA GLU A 328 3.53 30.63 2.06
C GLU A 328 3.75 32.11 2.40
N TYR A 329 3.28 33.00 1.53
CA TYR A 329 3.37 34.43 1.70
C TYR A 329 2.00 35.10 1.61
N ASN A 330 1.62 35.83 2.67
CA ASN A 330 0.42 36.62 2.74
C ASN A 330 0.73 38.06 2.30
N PHE A 331 0.45 38.39 1.04
CA PHE A 331 0.65 39.76 0.52
C PHE A 331 -0.19 40.77 1.28
N ASN A 332 -1.44 40.38 1.54
CA ASN A 332 -2.42 41.15 2.32
C ASN A 332 -3.55 40.20 2.77
N LYS A 333 -4.62 40.76 3.34
CA LYS A 333 -5.80 39.96 3.77
C LYS A 333 -6.59 39.34 2.62
N VAL A 334 -6.33 39.74 1.37
CA VAL A 334 -7.05 39.27 0.16
C VAL A 334 -6.23 38.26 -0.63
N VAL A 335 -4.91 38.47 -0.76
CA VAL A 335 -4.05 37.70 -1.65
C VAL A 335 -2.99 36.94 -0.86
N LYS A 336 -2.94 35.63 -1.08
CA LYS A 336 -1.98 34.71 -0.53
C LYS A 336 -1.39 33.86 -1.64
N ALA A 337 -0.10 33.59 -1.63
CA ALA A 337 0.55 32.65 -2.52
C ALA A 337 1.44 31.67 -1.74
N GLY A 338 1.61 30.49 -2.28
CA GLY A 338 2.48 29.49 -1.69
C GLY A 338 3.00 28.49 -2.71
N ILE A 339 3.99 27.73 -2.29
CA ILE A 339 4.59 26.65 -3.05
C ILE A 339 5.03 25.55 -2.12
N ASP A 340 4.71 24.32 -2.48
CA ASP A 340 5.32 23.11 -1.96
C ASP A 340 6.23 22.55 -3.06
N PHE A 341 7.49 22.22 -2.72
CA PHE A 341 8.53 21.84 -3.66
C PHE A 341 9.36 20.69 -3.08
N THR A 342 9.36 19.54 -3.74
CA THR A 342 10.01 18.31 -3.27
C THR A 342 10.91 17.73 -4.37
N PRO A 343 12.17 18.19 -4.48
CA PRO A 343 13.18 17.52 -5.30
C PRO A 343 13.65 16.25 -4.60
N ARG A 344 13.98 15.22 -5.39
CA ARG A 344 14.53 13.97 -4.88
C ARG A 344 15.46 13.29 -5.88
N TYR A 345 16.35 12.50 -5.32
CA TYR A 345 17.22 11.58 -6.01
C TYR A 345 17.04 10.19 -5.39
N GLU A 346 16.77 9.19 -6.22
CA GLU A 346 16.71 7.78 -5.83
C GLU A 346 17.72 7.00 -6.66
N ASN A 347 18.37 6.05 -6.01
CA ASN A 347 19.31 5.15 -6.66
C ASN A 347 19.12 3.74 -6.10
N TRP A 348 19.13 2.77 -6.96
CA TRP A 348 19.06 1.37 -6.55
C TRP A 348 19.90 0.48 -7.44
N ASP A 349 20.36 -0.59 -6.83
CA ASP A 349 21.06 -1.68 -7.46
C ASP A 349 20.16 -2.92 -7.40
N ASN A 350 19.90 -3.51 -8.54
CA ASN A 350 19.00 -4.64 -8.68
C ASN A 350 19.71 -5.95 -8.39
N THR A 351 19.04 -6.82 -7.64
CA THR A 351 19.43 -8.21 -7.49
C THR A 351 18.35 -9.07 -8.15
N PRO A 352 18.70 -10.15 -8.88
CA PRO A 352 17.69 -11.05 -9.42
C PRO A 352 16.90 -11.71 -8.29
N SER A 353 15.70 -12.20 -8.59
CA SER A 353 14.90 -12.98 -7.63
C SER A 353 15.57 -14.34 -7.44
N LEU A 354 16.26 -14.53 -6.33
CA LEU A 354 17.07 -15.72 -6.05
C LEU A 354 16.43 -16.68 -5.04
N MET A 355 15.31 -16.31 -4.43
CA MET A 355 14.68 -17.11 -3.37
C MET A 355 14.37 -18.54 -3.86
N GLY A 356 13.71 -18.64 -5.02
CA GLY A 356 13.40 -19.94 -5.63
C GLY A 356 14.65 -20.76 -5.93
N ALA A 357 15.65 -20.15 -6.58
CA ALA A 357 16.90 -20.83 -6.92
C ALA A 357 17.68 -21.32 -5.69
N VAL A 358 17.73 -20.51 -4.61
CA VAL A 358 18.36 -20.92 -3.34
C VAL A 358 17.69 -22.11 -2.70
N MET A 359 16.36 -22.17 -2.80
CA MET A 359 15.58 -23.29 -2.21
C MET A 359 15.60 -24.55 -3.05
N SER A 360 15.80 -24.43 -4.37
CA SER A 360 15.79 -25.53 -5.34
C SER A 360 17.18 -26.08 -5.67
N MET A 361 18.24 -25.31 -5.41
CA MET A 361 19.59 -25.69 -5.81
C MET A 361 20.08 -26.90 -5.03
N ASP A 362 20.66 -27.84 -5.74
CA ASP A 362 21.32 -29.05 -5.24
C ASP A 362 22.40 -28.72 -4.20
N PRO A 363 22.27 -29.17 -2.94
CA PRO A 363 23.23 -28.89 -1.89
C PRO A 363 24.56 -29.68 -2.07
N THR A 364 24.60 -30.70 -2.93
CA THR A 364 25.86 -31.45 -3.21
C THR A 364 26.77 -30.73 -4.21
N THR A 365 26.28 -29.64 -4.79
CA THR A 365 27.03 -28.81 -5.74
C THR A 365 27.87 -27.76 -4.99
N GLU A 366 29.15 -27.67 -5.29
CA GLU A 366 30.02 -26.59 -4.80
C GLU A 366 29.68 -25.25 -5.45
N VAL A 367 30.03 -24.12 -4.81
CA VAL A 367 29.81 -22.79 -5.38
C VAL A 367 30.64 -22.53 -6.62
N MET A 368 31.90 -22.92 -6.57
CA MET A 368 32.88 -22.71 -7.63
C MET A 368 33.41 -24.04 -8.13
N LEU A 369 33.87 -24.06 -9.39
CA LEU A 369 34.64 -25.15 -9.93
C LEU A 369 35.99 -25.29 -9.18
N PRO A 370 36.63 -26.47 -9.15
CA PRO A 370 38.00 -26.62 -8.70
C PRO A 370 38.94 -25.63 -9.43
N GLN A 371 39.93 -25.11 -8.72
CA GLN A 371 40.81 -24.03 -9.26
C GLN A 371 41.55 -24.42 -10.54
N ASP A 372 41.87 -25.69 -10.70
CA ASP A 372 42.53 -26.23 -11.89
C ASP A 372 41.66 -26.24 -13.14
N GLN A 373 40.33 -26.04 -12.97
CA GLN A 373 39.35 -25.90 -14.04
C GLN A 373 38.98 -24.44 -14.35
N TRP A 374 39.54 -23.48 -13.60
CA TRP A 374 39.19 -22.08 -13.79
C TRP A 374 39.68 -21.54 -15.13
N THR A 375 38.82 -20.79 -15.76
CA THR A 375 39.14 -20.03 -16.98
C THR A 375 39.49 -18.60 -16.65
N SER A 376 39.99 -17.84 -17.61
CA SER A 376 40.21 -16.40 -17.47
C SER A 376 38.90 -15.60 -17.33
N ASN A 377 37.78 -16.17 -17.72
CA ASN A 377 36.46 -15.57 -17.54
C ASN A 377 35.87 -15.98 -16.17
N GLN A 378 35.97 -15.07 -15.19
CA GLN A 378 35.49 -15.32 -13.84
C GLN A 378 34.03 -15.76 -13.76
N TYR A 379 33.18 -15.36 -14.73
CA TYR A 379 31.75 -15.70 -14.77
C TYR A 379 31.49 -17.14 -15.23
N SER A 380 32.52 -17.83 -15.74
CA SER A 380 32.48 -19.24 -16.16
C SER A 380 33.03 -20.21 -15.11
N ASN A 381 33.45 -19.71 -13.94
CA ASN A 381 34.14 -20.52 -12.93
C ASN A 381 33.20 -21.05 -11.83
N TYR A 382 31.92 -20.90 -12.00
CA TYR A 382 30.88 -21.42 -11.07
C TYR A 382 30.52 -22.87 -11.40
N ALA A 383 30.26 -23.65 -10.35
CA ALA A 383 29.84 -25.04 -10.55
C ALA A 383 28.34 -25.11 -10.85
N ARG A 384 27.94 -26.14 -11.57
CA ARG A 384 26.56 -26.47 -11.87
C ARG A 384 26.18 -27.83 -11.29
N SER A 385 24.89 -28.01 -10.92
CA SER A 385 24.38 -29.28 -10.46
C SER A 385 24.48 -30.36 -11.56
N ASN A 386 24.87 -31.56 -11.15
CA ASN A 386 24.76 -32.76 -11.97
C ASN A 386 23.39 -33.45 -11.82
N ASN A 387 22.60 -33.05 -10.84
CA ASN A 387 21.36 -33.72 -10.41
C ASN A 387 20.10 -32.96 -10.81
N ASN A 388 20.20 -31.64 -11.04
CA ASN A 388 19.06 -30.82 -11.51
C ASN A 388 19.51 -29.77 -12.53
N GLN A 389 18.56 -29.00 -13.07
CA GLN A 389 18.81 -27.96 -14.07
C GLN A 389 18.87 -26.54 -13.49
N GLU A 390 18.85 -26.42 -12.16
CA GLU A 390 18.89 -25.10 -11.53
C GLU A 390 20.24 -24.39 -11.77
N TRP A 391 20.18 -23.10 -12.03
CA TRP A 391 21.36 -22.27 -12.17
C TRP A 391 21.94 -21.94 -10.80
N ASN A 392 23.26 -21.88 -10.74
CA ASN A 392 23.96 -21.48 -9.52
C ASN A 392 23.51 -20.08 -9.06
N PRO A 393 22.86 -19.95 -7.87
CA PRO A 393 22.30 -18.69 -7.44
C PRO A 393 23.35 -17.62 -7.12
N VAL A 394 24.57 -18.03 -6.71
CA VAL A 394 25.69 -17.10 -6.50
C VAL A 394 26.19 -16.57 -7.84
N ALA A 395 26.28 -17.42 -8.84
CA ALA A 395 26.63 -17.01 -10.20
C ALA A 395 25.60 -16.03 -10.75
N SER A 396 24.32 -16.33 -10.62
CA SER A 396 23.22 -15.47 -11.07
C SER A 396 23.26 -14.11 -10.38
N MET A 397 23.56 -14.06 -9.08
CA MET A 397 23.70 -12.84 -8.29
C MET A 397 24.81 -11.92 -8.81
N TYR A 398 25.99 -12.48 -9.17
CA TYR A 398 27.14 -11.68 -9.60
C TYR A 398 27.21 -11.47 -11.12
N ARG A 399 26.43 -12.21 -11.92
CA ARG A 399 26.33 -12.00 -13.38
C ARG A 399 25.41 -10.85 -13.75
N LEU A 400 24.47 -10.47 -12.88
CA LEU A 400 23.63 -9.32 -13.12
C LEU A 400 24.28 -8.06 -12.54
N ASP A 401 24.64 -7.12 -13.42
CA ASP A 401 25.01 -5.76 -13.04
C ASP A 401 23.96 -4.83 -13.61
N ALA A 402 22.99 -4.48 -12.78
CA ALA A 402 21.84 -3.68 -13.18
C ALA A 402 21.42 -2.73 -12.05
N GLY A 403 21.20 -1.48 -12.41
CA GLY A 403 20.78 -0.46 -11.48
C GLY A 403 20.06 0.67 -12.17
N ALA A 404 19.58 1.62 -11.37
CA ALA A 404 18.97 2.82 -11.91
C ALA A 404 19.17 4.03 -10.99
N ASP A 405 19.15 5.19 -11.63
CA ASP A 405 19.10 6.51 -11.02
C ASP A 405 17.79 7.20 -11.42
N GLU A 406 17.05 7.70 -10.44
CA GLU A 406 15.87 8.54 -10.68
C GLU A 406 16.07 9.94 -10.08
N TYR A 407 15.95 10.97 -10.91
CA TYR A 407 15.85 12.36 -10.51
C TYR A 407 14.39 12.80 -10.64
N ALA A 408 13.83 13.36 -9.61
CA ALA A 408 12.42 13.73 -9.66
C ALA A 408 12.09 15.01 -8.89
N LEU A 409 10.99 15.62 -9.29
CA LEU A 409 10.48 16.87 -8.74
C LEU A 409 8.97 16.82 -8.62
N LEU A 410 8.45 17.04 -7.41
CA LEU A 410 7.06 17.39 -7.19
C LEU A 410 6.96 18.85 -6.78
N ALA A 411 6.19 19.66 -7.51
CA ALA A 411 6.00 21.08 -7.19
C ALA A 411 4.53 21.47 -7.32
N THR A 412 4.00 22.23 -6.34
CA THR A 412 2.60 22.66 -6.31
C THR A 412 2.47 24.14 -5.93
N PRO A 413 2.89 25.10 -6.81
CA PRO A 413 2.62 26.51 -6.60
C PRO A 413 1.13 26.83 -6.66
N TYR A 414 0.67 27.76 -5.81
CA TYR A 414 -0.71 28.22 -5.80
C TYR A 414 -0.84 29.70 -5.46
N VAL A 415 -1.96 30.27 -5.90
CA VAL A 415 -2.43 31.60 -5.47
C VAL A 415 -3.88 31.47 -5.00
N ALA A 416 -4.18 32.07 -3.85
CA ALA A 416 -5.53 32.16 -3.32
C ALA A 416 -5.92 33.64 -3.15
N ILE A 417 -7.13 34.00 -3.62
CA ILE A 417 -7.67 35.37 -3.59
C ILE A 417 -9.00 35.31 -2.86
N THR A 418 -9.13 36.04 -1.75
CA THR A 418 -10.32 36.12 -0.92
C THR A 418 -10.86 37.56 -0.95
N PRO A 419 -11.59 37.97 -2.02
CA PRO A 419 -11.99 39.38 -2.21
C PRO A 419 -13.04 39.83 -1.18
N ILE A 420 -13.87 38.91 -0.72
CA ILE A 420 -14.84 39.16 0.36
C ILE A 420 -14.83 37.96 1.32
N ALA A 421 -15.23 38.20 2.56
CA ALA A 421 -15.26 37.17 3.59
C ALA A 421 -16.10 35.95 3.12
N GLY A 422 -15.49 34.78 3.16
CA GLY A 422 -16.10 33.51 2.76
C GLY A 422 -15.98 33.17 1.28
N LEU A 423 -15.67 34.08 0.35
CA LEU A 423 -15.46 33.76 -1.06
C LEU A 423 -13.97 33.68 -1.36
N THR A 424 -13.49 32.51 -1.76
CA THR A 424 -12.07 32.27 -2.11
C THR A 424 -11.97 31.66 -3.50
N PHE A 425 -11.22 32.31 -4.38
CA PHE A 425 -10.71 31.72 -5.62
C PHE A 425 -9.29 31.22 -5.40
N ARG A 426 -9.04 29.95 -5.72
CA ARG A 426 -7.69 29.37 -5.66
C ARG A 426 -7.35 28.76 -7.01
N THR A 427 -6.17 29.11 -7.54
CA THR A 427 -5.54 28.47 -8.68
C THR A 427 -4.26 27.80 -8.22
N GLN A 428 -4.06 26.55 -8.62
CA GLN A 428 -2.91 25.73 -8.28
C GLN A 428 -2.42 25.00 -9.52
N PHE A 429 -1.11 25.04 -9.75
CA PHE A 429 -0.46 24.28 -10.80
C PHE A 429 0.45 23.23 -10.15
N GLY A 430 0.22 21.96 -10.46
CA GLY A 430 1.03 20.85 -9.96
C GLY A 430 1.87 20.25 -11.07
N VAL A 431 3.12 19.90 -10.78
CA VAL A 431 4.02 19.16 -11.67
C VAL A 431 4.65 18.01 -10.89
N ASN A 432 4.61 16.79 -11.43
CA ASN A 432 5.37 15.64 -10.97
C ASN A 432 6.22 15.16 -12.14
N ALA A 433 7.50 15.53 -12.15
CA ALA A 433 8.44 15.15 -13.19
C ALA A 433 9.42 14.10 -12.63
N ARG A 434 9.63 13.02 -13.38
CA ARG A 434 10.55 11.93 -13.04
C ARG A 434 11.39 11.59 -14.25
N PHE A 435 12.70 11.49 -14.04
CA PHE A 435 13.70 11.16 -15.04
C PHE A 435 14.47 9.94 -14.53
N ASN A 436 14.20 8.79 -15.12
CA ASN A 436 14.82 7.52 -14.76
C ASN A 436 15.87 7.13 -15.80
N MET A 437 17.04 6.75 -15.34
CA MET A 437 18.10 6.16 -16.16
C MET A 437 18.44 4.80 -15.56
N SER A 438 18.24 3.73 -16.32
CA SER A 438 18.60 2.38 -15.90
C SER A 438 19.64 1.79 -16.84
N ASP A 439 20.62 1.14 -16.23
CA ASP A 439 21.70 0.44 -16.90
C ASP A 439 21.60 -1.05 -16.58
N SER A 440 21.93 -1.89 -17.53
CA SER A 440 22.07 -3.33 -17.33
C SER A 440 23.21 -3.88 -18.17
N PHE A 441 24.02 -4.73 -17.55
CA PHE A 441 25.07 -5.47 -18.22
C PHE A 441 24.98 -6.95 -17.86
N THR A 442 25.02 -7.81 -18.89
CA THR A 442 25.11 -9.25 -18.75
C THR A 442 26.43 -9.70 -19.36
N PRO A 443 27.35 -10.30 -18.60
CA PRO A 443 28.63 -10.80 -19.13
C PRO A 443 28.40 -12.03 -20.02
N ASN A 444 29.33 -12.29 -20.92
CA ASN A 444 29.40 -13.60 -21.55
C ASN A 444 29.96 -14.61 -20.55
N PHE A 445 29.48 -15.85 -20.61
CA PHE A 445 29.97 -16.97 -19.81
C PHE A 445 29.57 -18.29 -20.47
N TYR A 446 30.29 -19.34 -20.10
CA TYR A 446 29.97 -20.70 -20.49
C TYR A 446 30.22 -21.65 -19.32
N ILE A 447 29.24 -22.33 -18.89
CA ILE A 447 29.31 -23.43 -17.93
C ILE A 447 29.10 -24.73 -18.69
N ASP A 448 27.93 -24.84 -19.35
CA ASP A 448 27.57 -25.94 -20.24
C ASP A 448 26.58 -25.48 -21.31
N ASN A 449 25.99 -26.42 -22.08
CA ASN A 449 25.03 -26.10 -23.13
C ASN A 449 23.70 -25.51 -22.66
N LEU A 450 23.37 -25.66 -21.38
CA LEU A 450 22.11 -25.18 -20.79
C LEU A 450 22.30 -23.89 -19.97
N GLU A 451 23.53 -23.64 -19.47
CA GLU A 451 23.90 -22.46 -18.70
C GLU A 451 25.05 -21.70 -19.37
N GLN A 452 24.70 -20.85 -20.33
CA GLN A 452 25.66 -20.05 -21.10
C GLN A 452 25.08 -18.76 -21.61
N ALA A 453 25.90 -17.77 -21.80
CA ALA A 453 25.68 -16.60 -22.62
C ALA A 453 26.89 -16.42 -23.54
N SER A 454 26.76 -16.74 -24.82
CA SER A 454 27.85 -16.68 -25.78
C SER A 454 28.36 -15.27 -26.04
N ARG A 455 27.53 -14.26 -25.77
CA ARG A 455 27.80 -12.84 -25.97
C ARG A 455 27.50 -12.06 -24.72
N ASN A 456 28.29 -11.06 -24.42
CA ASN A 456 27.91 -10.06 -23.42
C ASN A 456 27.01 -9.01 -24.06
N GLN A 457 26.22 -8.34 -23.19
CA GLN A 457 25.21 -7.34 -23.60
C GLN A 457 25.24 -6.15 -22.65
N ALA A 458 25.25 -4.95 -23.19
CA ALA A 458 25.00 -3.72 -22.45
C ALA A 458 23.70 -3.10 -22.92
N SER A 459 22.85 -2.72 -21.98
CA SER A 459 21.58 -2.05 -22.27
C SER A 459 21.44 -0.79 -21.42
N ARG A 460 20.83 0.25 -21.99
CA ARG A 460 20.52 1.48 -21.29
C ARG A 460 19.12 1.96 -21.63
N THR A 461 18.36 2.32 -20.61
CA THR A 461 17.03 2.90 -20.77
C THR A 461 17.01 4.30 -20.17
N PHE A 462 16.49 5.26 -20.91
CA PHE A 462 16.12 6.56 -20.40
C PHE A 462 14.61 6.70 -20.51
N ALA A 463 13.94 6.90 -19.36
CA ALA A 463 12.51 7.10 -19.30
C ALA A 463 12.18 8.40 -18.54
N ASN A 464 11.28 9.20 -19.08
CA ASN A 464 10.75 10.33 -18.35
C ASN A 464 9.22 10.29 -18.25
N ASN A 465 8.72 10.72 -17.09
CA ASN A 465 7.31 10.96 -16.84
C ASN A 465 7.15 12.41 -16.43
N VAL A 466 6.35 13.16 -17.15
CA VAL A 466 6.02 14.55 -16.80
C VAL A 466 4.52 14.68 -16.71
N ASP A 467 4.02 14.64 -15.50
CA ASP A 467 2.61 14.78 -15.19
C ASP A 467 2.36 16.19 -14.67
N TRP A 468 1.37 16.88 -15.22
CA TRP A 468 0.97 18.17 -14.68
C TRP A 468 -0.55 18.26 -14.51
N ASN A 469 -0.94 19.07 -13.53
CA ASN A 469 -2.32 19.31 -13.16
C ASN A 469 -2.51 20.83 -12.94
N TRP A 470 -3.55 21.43 -13.52
CA TRP A 470 -3.95 22.78 -13.25
C TRP A 470 -5.36 22.82 -12.68
N THR A 471 -5.47 23.17 -11.42
CA THR A 471 -6.72 23.18 -10.66
C THR A 471 -7.15 24.59 -10.34
N ASN A 472 -8.39 24.95 -10.65
CA ASN A 472 -9.01 26.22 -10.33
C ASN A 472 -10.28 25.96 -9.54
N THR A 473 -10.42 26.55 -8.37
CA THR A 473 -11.58 26.38 -7.50
C THR A 473 -12.10 27.71 -7.01
N LEU A 474 -13.43 27.84 -6.97
CA LEU A 474 -14.14 28.95 -6.35
C LEU A 474 -14.97 28.39 -5.21
N THR A 475 -14.68 28.78 -3.98
CA THR A 475 -15.35 28.32 -2.77
C THR A 475 -16.05 29.48 -2.07
N TYR A 476 -17.30 29.24 -1.66
CA TYR A 476 -18.07 30.20 -0.87
C TYR A 476 -18.58 29.58 0.43
N LEU A 477 -18.11 30.12 1.55
CA LEU A 477 -18.49 29.71 2.90
C LEU A 477 -19.41 30.74 3.52
N LYS A 478 -20.57 30.35 3.97
CA LYS A 478 -21.56 31.22 4.62
C LYS A 478 -22.22 30.53 5.80
N SER A 479 -22.12 31.14 6.97
CA SER A 479 -22.91 30.74 8.14
C SER A 479 -23.89 31.84 8.48
N PHE A 480 -25.19 31.49 8.71
CA PHE A 480 -26.24 32.41 9.12
C PHE A 480 -27.24 31.67 10.01
N ASN A 481 -27.45 32.19 11.21
CA ASN A 481 -28.23 31.53 12.25
C ASN A 481 -27.75 30.08 12.48
N LYS A 482 -28.64 29.10 12.19
CA LYS A 482 -28.38 27.65 12.31
C LYS A 482 -27.95 27.00 10.99
N HIS A 483 -27.79 27.78 9.94
CA HIS A 483 -27.46 27.29 8.60
C HIS A 483 -25.97 27.49 8.31
N ASN A 484 -25.29 26.44 7.90
CA ASN A 484 -23.92 26.50 7.38
C ASN A 484 -23.89 25.96 5.95
N LEU A 485 -23.36 26.75 5.04
CA LEU A 485 -23.31 26.47 3.62
C LEU A 485 -21.87 26.55 3.12
N ASN A 486 -21.43 25.53 2.39
CA ASN A 486 -20.15 25.49 1.67
C ASN A 486 -20.45 25.12 0.21
N LEU A 487 -20.28 26.08 -0.69
CA LEU A 487 -20.42 25.89 -2.13
C LEU A 487 -19.04 25.87 -2.77
N MET A 488 -18.83 24.97 -3.71
CA MET A 488 -17.60 24.92 -4.50
C MET A 488 -17.93 24.64 -5.96
N ALA A 489 -17.27 25.40 -6.84
CA ALA A 489 -17.19 25.12 -8.26
C ALA A 489 -15.72 25.00 -8.65
N GLY A 490 -15.40 24.12 -9.58
CA GLY A 490 -14.02 23.91 -9.99
C GLY A 490 -13.86 23.48 -11.43
N TYR A 491 -12.66 23.73 -11.93
CA TYR A 491 -12.20 23.32 -13.26
C TYR A 491 -10.78 22.78 -13.14
N THR A 492 -10.53 21.59 -13.70
CA THR A 492 -9.19 20.99 -13.69
C THR A 492 -8.78 20.55 -15.10
N MET A 493 -7.51 20.68 -15.39
CA MET A 493 -6.84 20.12 -16.57
C MET A 493 -5.66 19.28 -16.10
N GLU A 494 -5.52 18.09 -16.68
CA GLU A 494 -4.43 17.18 -16.37
C GLU A 494 -3.81 16.63 -17.65
N ARG A 495 -2.51 16.43 -17.65
CA ARG A 495 -1.81 15.73 -18.72
C ARG A 495 -0.76 14.82 -18.12
N PHE A 496 -0.72 13.60 -18.59
CA PHE A 496 0.25 12.56 -18.25
C PHE A 496 1.05 12.30 -19.52
N GLN A 497 2.37 12.44 -19.43
CA GLN A 497 3.28 12.21 -20.54
C GLN A 497 4.37 11.25 -20.13
N TYR A 498 4.57 10.25 -20.94
CA TYR A 498 5.65 9.27 -20.80
C TYR A 498 6.46 9.23 -22.08
N TYR A 499 7.78 9.30 -21.95
CA TYR A 499 8.76 9.12 -23.01
C TYR A 499 9.74 8.04 -22.61
N ASN A 500 10.06 7.13 -23.52
CA ASN A 500 11.04 6.07 -23.32
C ASN A 500 11.99 6.02 -24.51
N LEU A 501 13.29 5.85 -24.21
CA LEU A 501 14.36 5.55 -25.16
C LEU A 501 15.17 4.40 -24.61
N TYR A 502 15.28 3.32 -25.35
CA TYR A 502 16.05 2.12 -25.02
C TYR A 502 17.13 1.93 -26.08
N GLY A 503 18.33 1.58 -25.63
CA GLY A 503 19.44 1.16 -26.49
C GLY A 503 20.11 -0.10 -25.94
N THR A 504 20.53 -0.99 -26.81
CA THR A 504 21.27 -2.19 -26.47
C THR A 504 22.33 -2.46 -27.52
N SER A 505 23.44 -3.10 -27.11
CA SER A 505 24.52 -3.55 -27.96
C SER A 505 25.16 -4.79 -27.40
N TYR A 506 25.72 -5.61 -28.26
CA TYR A 506 26.37 -6.87 -27.93
C TYR A 506 27.86 -6.83 -28.29
N ASP A 507 28.60 -7.87 -27.83
CA ASP A 507 30.05 -8.07 -28.09
C ASP A 507 30.87 -6.86 -27.63
N ILE A 508 30.59 -6.43 -26.40
CA ILE A 508 31.40 -5.45 -25.68
C ILE A 508 32.83 -6.03 -25.53
N PRO A 509 33.91 -5.32 -25.89
CA PRO A 509 35.27 -5.86 -25.96
C PRO A 509 35.78 -6.45 -24.64
N SER A 510 35.24 -6.06 -23.50
CA SER A 510 35.61 -6.55 -22.18
C SER A 510 34.44 -6.52 -21.18
N ASN A 511 34.45 -7.48 -20.25
CA ASN A 511 33.51 -7.53 -19.13
C ASN A 511 33.83 -6.54 -17.99
N VAL A 512 34.95 -5.76 -18.07
CA VAL A 512 35.27 -4.77 -17.04
C VAL A 512 34.30 -3.60 -17.02
N SER A 513 34.01 -3.08 -15.82
CA SER A 513 32.98 -2.05 -15.63
C SER A 513 33.18 -0.77 -16.45
N THR A 514 34.42 -0.38 -16.70
CA THR A 514 34.78 0.80 -17.50
C THR A 514 34.46 0.68 -18.99
N MET A 515 34.12 -0.52 -19.48
CA MET A 515 33.79 -0.78 -20.90
C MET A 515 32.30 -1.10 -21.12
N ARG A 516 31.46 -1.11 -20.08
CA ARG A 516 30.05 -1.51 -20.15
C ARG A 516 29.14 -0.39 -20.69
N TYR A 517 29.45 0.08 -21.90
CA TYR A 517 28.64 1.11 -22.58
C TYR A 517 28.02 0.55 -23.85
N VAL A 518 26.79 0.95 -24.16
CA VAL A 518 26.12 0.57 -25.42
C VAL A 518 26.97 0.93 -26.63
N SER A 519 27.66 2.07 -26.62
CA SER A 519 28.55 2.50 -27.71
C SER A 519 29.86 1.71 -27.82
N ALA A 520 30.18 0.83 -26.87
CA ALA A 520 31.37 -0.01 -26.91
C ALA A 520 31.11 -1.36 -27.59
N GLY A 521 29.88 -1.72 -27.83
CA GLY A 521 29.50 -2.94 -28.55
C GLY A 521 29.93 -2.89 -30.01
N THR A 522 30.14 -4.05 -30.60
CA THR A 522 30.61 -4.19 -31.96
C THR A 522 29.60 -4.89 -32.87
N ALA A 523 28.47 -5.33 -32.32
CA ALA A 523 27.45 -6.04 -33.09
C ALA A 523 26.03 -5.85 -32.53
N ASP A 524 25.07 -5.98 -33.43
CA ASP A 524 23.63 -6.02 -33.15
C ASP A 524 23.13 -4.84 -32.28
N ASP A 525 23.56 -3.64 -32.62
CA ASP A 525 23.05 -2.43 -32.00
C ASP A 525 21.56 -2.30 -32.32
N ASP A 526 20.75 -2.15 -31.27
CA ASP A 526 19.32 -1.91 -31.40
C ASP A 526 18.92 -0.71 -30.55
N ALA A 527 18.01 0.11 -31.10
CA ALA A 527 17.44 1.25 -30.39
C ALA A 527 15.94 1.32 -30.65
N SER A 528 15.19 1.52 -29.60
CA SER A 528 13.75 1.70 -29.68
C SER A 528 13.30 2.80 -28.73
N GLY A 529 12.15 3.38 -29.03
CA GLY A 529 11.58 4.39 -28.17
C GLY A 529 10.16 4.74 -28.57
N TYR A 530 9.41 5.24 -27.60
CA TYR A 530 8.05 5.70 -27.84
C TYR A 530 7.67 6.85 -26.93
N ASN A 531 6.65 7.59 -27.35
CA ASN A 531 6.05 8.66 -26.59
C ASN A 531 4.55 8.40 -26.45
N SER A 532 4.03 8.59 -25.25
CA SER A 532 2.62 8.40 -24.95
C SER A 532 2.12 9.52 -24.05
N TYR A 533 0.91 10.01 -24.33
CA TYR A 533 0.27 11.00 -23.48
C TYR A 533 -1.23 10.78 -23.33
N THR A 534 -1.76 11.17 -22.18
CA THR A 534 -3.19 11.20 -21.87
C THR A 534 -3.54 12.55 -21.30
N SER A 535 -4.70 13.09 -21.66
CA SER A 535 -5.21 14.34 -21.16
C SER A 535 -6.61 14.14 -20.56
N LEU A 536 -6.89 14.86 -19.47
CA LEU A 536 -8.16 14.87 -18.79
C LEU A 536 -8.58 16.32 -18.52
N ILE A 537 -9.86 16.64 -18.77
CA ILE A 537 -10.49 17.93 -18.45
C ILE A 537 -11.68 17.63 -17.58
N SER A 538 -11.88 18.41 -16.52
CA SER A 538 -12.97 18.16 -15.58
C SER A 538 -13.63 19.43 -15.08
N TYR A 539 -14.94 19.37 -14.98
CA TYR A 539 -15.79 20.39 -14.35
C TYR A 539 -16.43 19.78 -13.11
N LEU A 540 -16.42 20.50 -12.00
CA LEU A 540 -16.93 19.97 -10.74
C LEU A 540 -17.72 21.01 -9.97
N GLY A 541 -18.75 20.54 -9.25
CA GLY A 541 -19.56 21.32 -8.35
C GLY A 541 -19.85 20.54 -7.08
N ARG A 542 -19.84 21.20 -5.92
CA ARG A 542 -20.19 20.60 -4.62
C ARG A 542 -20.95 21.59 -3.76
N VAL A 543 -21.99 21.09 -3.11
CA VAL A 543 -22.76 21.76 -2.08
C VAL A 543 -22.66 20.95 -0.79
N MET A 544 -22.21 21.56 0.28
CA MET A 544 -22.31 21.00 1.63
C MET A 544 -23.17 21.94 2.46
N TYR A 545 -24.16 21.37 3.12
CA TYR A 545 -25.11 22.12 3.92
C TYR A 545 -25.34 21.40 5.25
N ASN A 546 -25.31 22.15 6.36
CA ASN A 546 -25.77 21.63 7.62
C ASN A 546 -26.78 22.60 8.28
N TYR A 547 -27.75 22.04 8.97
CA TYR A 547 -28.74 22.75 9.75
C TYR A 547 -28.60 22.37 11.23
N ASP A 548 -28.34 23.37 12.07
CA ASP A 548 -28.25 23.26 13.54
C ASP A 548 -27.26 22.19 14.02
N GLU A 549 -26.22 21.90 13.20
CA GLU A 549 -25.25 20.78 13.41
C GLU A 549 -25.97 19.43 13.68
N LYS A 550 -27.14 19.21 13.12
CA LYS A 550 -27.97 17.99 13.26
C LYS A 550 -28.21 17.29 11.94
N TYR A 551 -28.61 18.04 10.93
CA TYR A 551 -28.94 17.51 9.60
C TYR A 551 -27.91 17.98 8.60
N TYR A 552 -27.28 17.04 7.92
CA TYR A 552 -26.21 17.32 6.99
C TYR A 552 -26.53 16.76 5.61
N LEU A 553 -26.22 17.51 4.58
CA LEU A 553 -26.36 17.11 3.18
C LEU A 553 -25.12 17.52 2.40
N THR A 554 -24.57 16.59 1.65
CA THR A 554 -23.52 16.87 0.66
C THR A 554 -23.98 16.36 -0.70
N ALA A 555 -23.96 17.20 -1.70
CA ALA A 555 -24.21 16.82 -3.10
C ALA A 555 -23.05 17.30 -3.97
N SER A 556 -22.58 16.46 -4.86
CA SER A 556 -21.53 16.81 -5.83
C SER A 556 -21.83 16.23 -7.20
N VAL A 557 -21.34 16.93 -8.21
CA VAL A 557 -21.36 16.50 -9.59
C VAL A 557 -20.01 16.78 -10.22
N ARG A 558 -19.50 15.82 -10.98
CA ARG A 558 -18.29 15.99 -11.76
C ARG A 558 -18.54 15.50 -13.18
N VAL A 559 -18.02 16.25 -14.15
CA VAL A 559 -18.04 15.87 -15.58
C VAL A 559 -16.58 15.76 -16.03
N ASP A 560 -16.17 14.57 -16.44
CA ASP A 560 -14.81 14.30 -16.90
C ASP A 560 -14.79 14.02 -18.41
N GLY A 561 -13.82 14.60 -19.12
CA GLY A 561 -13.55 14.36 -20.52
C GLY A 561 -12.14 13.83 -20.74
N SER A 562 -11.98 12.62 -21.28
CA SER A 562 -10.70 11.93 -21.45
C SER A 562 -10.34 11.75 -22.93
N SER A 563 -9.02 11.86 -23.20
CA SER A 563 -8.45 11.55 -24.50
C SER A 563 -8.41 10.04 -24.83
N LYS A 564 -8.67 9.16 -23.86
CA LYS A 564 -8.67 7.70 -24.04
C LYS A 564 -9.89 7.17 -24.77
N PHE A 565 -10.95 7.98 -24.95
CA PHE A 565 -12.19 7.61 -25.60
C PHE A 565 -12.43 8.38 -26.91
N SER A 566 -13.19 7.79 -27.81
CA SER A 566 -13.58 8.39 -29.09
C SER A 566 -14.46 9.64 -28.94
N THR A 567 -14.62 10.41 -29.97
CA THR A 567 -15.30 11.73 -29.93
C THR A 567 -16.71 11.69 -29.33
N GLY A 568 -17.49 10.67 -29.51
CA GLY A 568 -18.86 10.56 -28.93
C GLY A 568 -18.90 10.16 -27.46
N ASN A 569 -17.83 9.56 -26.94
CA ASN A 569 -17.79 8.92 -25.62
C ASN A 569 -16.76 9.56 -24.66
N LYS A 570 -16.18 10.70 -25.03
CA LYS A 570 -15.13 11.37 -24.22
C LYS A 570 -15.61 11.80 -22.85
N TYR A 571 -16.84 12.27 -22.74
CA TYR A 571 -17.37 12.87 -21.52
C TYR A 571 -18.32 11.93 -20.80
N ALA A 572 -18.17 11.88 -19.45
CA ALA A 572 -19.09 11.20 -18.57
C ALA A 572 -19.38 12.05 -17.32
N THR A 573 -20.56 11.83 -16.74
CA THR A 573 -21.05 12.59 -15.56
C THR A 573 -21.16 11.67 -14.35
N PHE A 574 -20.60 12.12 -13.23
CA PHE A 574 -20.48 11.37 -11.98
C PHE A 574 -21.14 12.14 -10.84
N PRO A 575 -22.44 11.89 -10.57
CA PRO A 575 -23.14 12.46 -9.43
C PRO A 575 -22.86 11.68 -8.14
N ALA A 576 -22.87 12.38 -6.99
CA ALA A 576 -22.83 11.77 -5.69
C ALA A 576 -23.61 12.60 -4.68
N VAL A 577 -24.27 11.93 -3.73
CA VAL A 577 -25.03 12.54 -2.66
C VAL A 577 -24.82 11.76 -1.36
N SER A 578 -24.71 12.49 -0.26
CA SER A 578 -24.70 11.88 1.06
C SER A 578 -25.46 12.75 2.07
N ALA A 579 -26.09 12.11 3.02
CA ALA A 579 -26.83 12.75 4.10
C ALA A 579 -26.40 12.17 5.45
N ALA A 580 -26.46 12.97 6.50
CA ALA A 580 -26.27 12.48 7.84
C ALA A 580 -27.21 13.16 8.83
N TRP A 581 -27.59 12.38 9.85
CA TRP A 581 -28.40 12.85 10.96
C TRP A 581 -27.65 12.62 12.28
N ARG A 582 -27.34 13.73 12.96
CA ARG A 582 -26.77 13.68 14.31
C ARG A 582 -27.87 13.56 15.33
N ILE A 583 -28.24 12.33 15.67
CA ILE A 583 -29.31 11.95 16.55
C ILE A 583 -29.06 12.50 17.97
N SER A 584 -27.81 12.49 18.41
CA SER A 584 -27.42 13.04 19.72
C SER A 584 -27.69 14.53 19.89
N GLY A 585 -27.82 15.29 18.80
CA GLY A 585 -28.23 16.71 18.81
C GLY A 585 -29.69 16.94 19.09
N GLU A 586 -30.55 15.90 19.06
CA GLU A 586 -31.99 16.04 19.26
C GLU A 586 -32.38 16.20 20.73
N LYS A 587 -33.51 16.91 20.95
CA LYS A 587 -33.97 17.19 22.30
C LYS A 587 -34.23 15.93 23.13
N PHE A 588 -34.69 14.85 22.50
CA PHE A 588 -34.99 13.59 23.20
C PHE A 588 -33.72 12.85 23.68
N MET A 589 -32.56 13.21 23.15
CA MET A 589 -31.24 12.63 23.55
C MET A 589 -30.55 13.46 24.65
N GLN A 590 -31.01 14.66 24.97
CA GLN A 590 -30.30 15.57 25.89
C GLN A 590 -30.34 15.15 27.36
N ASN A 591 -31.29 14.28 27.76
CA ASN A 591 -31.50 13.87 29.16
C ASN A 591 -30.77 12.58 29.56
N GLN A 592 -29.78 12.12 28.74
CA GLN A 592 -28.99 10.93 29.00
C GLN A 592 -27.47 11.24 28.89
N ASN A 593 -26.63 10.50 29.63
CA ASN A 593 -25.21 10.77 29.73
C ASN A 593 -24.35 9.59 29.22
N ILE A 594 -24.95 8.55 28.64
CA ILE A 594 -24.26 7.35 28.16
C ILE A 594 -23.75 7.56 26.74
N VAL A 595 -24.62 8.10 25.86
CA VAL A 595 -24.33 8.35 24.44
C VAL A 595 -23.95 9.82 24.27
N ASN A 596 -22.67 10.09 24.04
CA ASN A 596 -22.17 11.46 23.87
C ASN A 596 -22.34 11.97 22.45
N ASP A 597 -22.20 11.10 21.47
CA ASP A 597 -22.48 11.38 20.06
C ASP A 597 -23.10 10.16 19.39
N LEU A 598 -24.03 10.37 18.50
CA LEU A 598 -24.66 9.35 17.66
C LEU A 598 -25.06 9.98 16.34
N LYS A 599 -24.47 9.49 15.25
CA LYS A 599 -24.69 10.00 13.91
C LYS A 599 -24.92 8.86 12.94
N LEU A 600 -26.02 8.92 12.19
CA LEU A 600 -26.33 8.03 11.08
C LEU A 600 -25.90 8.69 9.78
N ARG A 601 -25.24 7.93 8.88
CA ARG A 601 -24.75 8.38 7.57
C ARG A 601 -25.32 7.50 6.46
N LEU A 602 -25.73 8.15 5.35
CA LEU A 602 -26.19 7.50 4.14
C LEU A 602 -25.45 8.13 2.96
N GLY A 603 -24.91 7.32 2.07
CA GLY A 603 -24.15 7.77 0.90
C GLY A 603 -24.50 6.97 -0.35
N TRP A 604 -24.57 7.65 -1.47
CA TRP A 604 -24.66 7.09 -2.81
C TRP A 604 -23.84 7.93 -3.77
N GLY A 605 -23.18 7.29 -4.72
CA GLY A 605 -22.47 8.02 -5.76
C GLY A 605 -21.98 7.12 -6.87
N LYS A 606 -21.61 7.77 -7.98
CA LYS A 606 -20.98 7.17 -9.12
C LYS A 606 -19.61 7.79 -9.35
N VAL A 607 -18.61 6.97 -9.68
CA VAL A 607 -17.28 7.37 -10.09
C VAL A 607 -16.90 6.61 -11.36
N GLY A 608 -16.07 7.20 -12.21
CA GLY A 608 -15.62 6.56 -13.44
C GLY A 608 -14.31 5.78 -13.25
N ASN A 609 -14.05 4.89 -14.22
CA ASN A 609 -12.75 4.26 -14.41
C ASN A 609 -12.37 4.35 -15.89
N GLN A 610 -11.10 4.69 -16.19
CA GLN A 610 -10.53 4.80 -17.52
C GLN A 610 -9.21 4.03 -17.65
N ASN A 611 -8.98 3.04 -16.81
CA ASN A 611 -7.72 2.31 -16.79
C ASN A 611 -7.64 1.31 -17.94
N ILE A 612 -7.45 1.85 -19.16
CA ILE A 612 -7.24 1.14 -20.42
C ILE A 612 -6.02 1.72 -21.14
N ASP A 613 -5.60 1.03 -22.18
CA ASP A 613 -4.50 1.48 -23.02
C ASP A 613 -4.82 2.85 -23.67
N ASN A 614 -3.79 3.69 -23.86
CA ASN A 614 -3.96 4.95 -24.56
C ASN A 614 -4.38 4.66 -26.02
N SER A 615 -5.34 5.42 -26.51
CA SER A 615 -5.87 5.25 -27.88
C SER A 615 -6.48 3.87 -28.18
N ALA A 616 -6.98 3.14 -27.15
CA ALA A 616 -7.65 1.85 -27.31
C ALA A 616 -8.85 1.87 -28.31
N TYR A 617 -9.34 3.04 -28.66
CA TYR A 617 -10.39 3.22 -29.67
C TYR A 617 -9.87 3.29 -31.12
N LEU A 618 -8.54 3.35 -31.34
CA LEU A 618 -7.87 3.40 -32.63
C LEU A 618 -7.19 2.06 -32.94
N SER A 619 -7.29 1.62 -34.18
CA SER A 619 -6.47 0.49 -34.65
C SER A 619 -5.03 0.95 -34.86
N SER A 620 -4.07 0.13 -34.48
CA SER A 620 -2.65 0.38 -34.64
C SER A 620 -2.07 -0.47 -35.78
N ILE A 621 -1.06 0.06 -36.44
CA ILE A 621 -0.32 -0.62 -37.51
C ILE A 621 1.11 -0.84 -36.97
N GLY A 622 1.59 -2.06 -37.08
CA GLY A 622 2.95 -2.45 -36.74
C GLY A 622 3.69 -3.00 -37.96
N THR A 623 5.00 -3.10 -37.83
CA THR A 623 5.85 -3.74 -38.82
C THR A 623 5.81 -5.26 -38.66
N MET A 624 5.84 -5.98 -39.75
CA MET A 624 5.96 -7.43 -39.84
C MET A 624 7.07 -7.80 -40.79
N ARG A 625 7.90 -8.77 -40.43
CA ARG A 625 8.87 -9.36 -41.35
C ARG A 625 8.28 -10.61 -41.95
N TYR A 626 8.39 -10.74 -43.25
CA TYR A 626 7.93 -11.87 -44.05
C TYR A 626 9.01 -12.32 -45.03
N VAL A 627 9.08 -13.60 -45.31
CA VAL A 627 10.05 -14.16 -46.26
C VAL A 627 9.38 -14.25 -47.64
N LEU A 628 9.92 -13.51 -48.62
CA LEU A 628 9.50 -13.58 -50.00
C LEU A 628 10.73 -13.86 -50.89
N GLY A 629 10.74 -15.01 -51.60
CA GLY A 629 11.83 -15.38 -52.49
C GLY A 629 13.19 -15.42 -51.81
N ASP A 630 13.29 -16.08 -50.64
CA ASP A 630 14.50 -16.19 -49.78
C ASP A 630 15.02 -14.85 -49.24
N GLN A 631 14.25 -13.77 -49.37
CA GLN A 631 14.58 -12.47 -48.79
C GLN A 631 13.61 -12.12 -47.65
N VAL A 632 14.15 -11.58 -46.55
CA VAL A 632 13.33 -11.01 -45.46
C VAL A 632 12.88 -9.62 -45.93
N VAL A 633 11.59 -9.46 -46.12
CA VAL A 633 10.96 -8.16 -46.45
C VAL A 633 10.18 -7.62 -45.28
N VAL A 634 10.22 -6.32 -45.09
CA VAL A 634 9.45 -5.63 -44.04
C VAL A 634 8.13 -5.17 -44.65
N GLY A 635 7.05 -5.63 -44.07
CA GLY A 635 5.69 -5.20 -44.41
C GLY A 635 5.01 -4.51 -43.22
N SER A 636 3.76 -4.14 -43.40
CA SER A 636 2.90 -3.58 -42.33
C SER A 636 1.69 -4.46 -42.12
N GLN A 637 1.31 -4.64 -40.83
CA GLN A 637 0.07 -5.31 -40.47
C GLN A 637 -0.66 -4.52 -39.38
N VAL A 638 -1.97 -4.78 -39.24
CA VAL A 638 -2.69 -4.27 -38.04
C VAL A 638 -2.16 -4.98 -36.83
N SER A 639 -1.58 -4.22 -35.87
CA SER A 639 -0.97 -4.71 -34.65
C SER A 639 -1.89 -4.59 -33.42
N GLY A 640 -3.02 -3.89 -33.58
CA GLY A 640 -4.04 -3.79 -32.52
C GLY A 640 -5.36 -3.32 -33.13
N ILE A 641 -6.46 -3.86 -32.62
CA ILE A 641 -7.82 -3.53 -33.06
C ILE A 641 -8.42 -2.52 -32.09
N GLY A 642 -8.80 -1.35 -32.66
CA GLY A 642 -9.45 -0.30 -31.87
C GLY A 642 -10.97 -0.44 -31.87
N ASN A 643 -11.58 -0.03 -30.75
CA ASN A 643 -13.02 -0.02 -30.57
C ASN A 643 -13.53 1.41 -30.34
N GLN A 644 -14.12 2.01 -31.37
CA GLN A 644 -14.66 3.38 -31.31
C GLN A 644 -15.91 3.50 -30.41
N LYS A 645 -16.54 2.39 -30.01
CA LYS A 645 -17.72 2.37 -29.14
C LYS A 645 -17.37 2.35 -27.65
N LEU A 646 -16.08 2.26 -27.31
CA LEU A 646 -15.64 2.27 -25.91
C LEU A 646 -16.19 3.47 -25.17
N LYS A 647 -16.77 3.19 -24.01
CA LYS A 647 -17.27 4.17 -23.04
C LYS A 647 -16.66 3.93 -21.66
N TRP A 648 -16.92 4.85 -20.76
CA TRP A 648 -16.45 4.80 -19.40
C TRP A 648 -17.00 3.57 -18.64
N GLU A 649 -16.15 2.90 -17.91
CA GLU A 649 -16.56 2.02 -16.84
C GLU A 649 -17.04 2.88 -15.67
N THR A 650 -18.14 2.50 -15.02
CA THR A 650 -18.76 3.26 -13.95
C THR A 650 -18.87 2.41 -12.69
N VAL A 651 -18.33 2.89 -11.57
CA VAL A 651 -18.48 2.26 -10.26
C VAL A 651 -19.55 2.99 -9.48
N GLU A 652 -20.63 2.29 -9.13
CA GLU A 652 -21.72 2.74 -8.27
C GLU A 652 -21.54 2.21 -6.85
N ASP A 653 -21.63 3.10 -5.86
CA ASP A 653 -21.39 2.79 -4.45
C ASP A 653 -22.55 3.23 -3.57
N TYR A 654 -22.98 2.35 -2.67
CA TYR A 654 -23.94 2.59 -1.59
C TYR A 654 -23.23 2.39 -0.25
N ASN A 655 -23.38 3.34 0.66
CA ASN A 655 -22.82 3.28 2.01
C ASN A 655 -23.86 3.63 3.06
N VAL A 656 -23.96 2.83 4.13
CA VAL A 656 -24.72 3.11 5.34
C VAL A 656 -23.79 3.01 6.52
N GLY A 657 -23.69 4.07 7.33
CA GLY A 657 -22.73 4.12 8.44
C GLY A 657 -23.31 4.71 9.72
N ILE A 658 -22.75 4.32 10.84
CA ILE A 658 -23.06 4.83 12.17
C ILE A 658 -21.75 5.22 12.85
N ASP A 659 -21.71 6.45 13.39
CA ASP A 659 -20.64 6.90 14.29
C ASP A 659 -21.26 7.10 15.67
N ALA A 660 -20.66 6.49 16.70
CA ALA A 660 -21.16 6.58 18.07
C ALA A 660 -20.00 6.83 19.05
N ALA A 661 -20.26 7.66 20.06
CA ALA A 661 -19.35 7.90 21.17
C ALA A 661 -20.08 7.70 22.49
N PHE A 662 -19.47 6.96 23.42
CA PHE A 662 -20.04 6.58 24.69
C PHE A 662 -19.09 6.94 25.84
N LEU A 663 -19.64 7.00 27.06
CA LEU A 663 -18.89 7.10 28.31
C LEU A 663 -17.93 8.31 28.31
N GLN A 664 -18.45 9.49 28.04
CA GLN A 664 -17.65 10.73 27.91
C GLN A 664 -16.63 10.67 26.76
N SER A 665 -17.03 10.01 25.65
CA SER A 665 -16.22 9.79 24.44
C SER A 665 -14.98 8.89 24.65
N ARG A 666 -14.91 8.15 25.78
CA ARG A 666 -13.84 7.16 26.01
C ARG A 666 -13.96 5.98 25.06
N LEU A 667 -15.17 5.51 24.74
CA LEU A 667 -15.43 4.51 23.71
C LEU A 667 -16.01 5.17 22.48
N ARG A 668 -15.37 4.98 21.33
CA ARG A 668 -15.88 5.36 20.03
C ARG A 668 -16.06 4.13 19.18
N VAL A 669 -17.17 4.06 18.48
CA VAL A 669 -17.54 2.96 17.60
C VAL A 669 -17.93 3.54 16.26
N THR A 670 -17.37 2.97 15.19
CA THR A 670 -17.78 3.23 13.81
C THR A 670 -18.23 1.92 13.18
N ALA A 671 -19.35 1.94 12.48
CA ALA A 671 -19.83 0.78 11.73
C ALA A 671 -20.28 1.24 10.36
N ASP A 672 -19.83 0.59 9.31
CA ASP A 672 -20.21 0.85 7.92
C ASP A 672 -20.59 -0.45 7.22
N TRP A 673 -21.63 -0.40 6.42
CA TRP A 673 -21.96 -1.37 5.40
C TRP A 673 -21.87 -0.70 4.04
N PHE A 674 -21.29 -1.40 3.05
CA PHE A 674 -21.14 -0.86 1.72
C PHE A 674 -21.38 -1.91 0.64
N ARG A 675 -21.74 -1.41 -0.56
CA ARG A 675 -21.85 -2.20 -1.78
C ARG A 675 -21.38 -1.36 -2.96
N LYS A 676 -20.28 -1.79 -3.57
CA LYS A 676 -19.70 -1.20 -4.78
C LYS A 676 -19.99 -2.13 -5.96
N THR A 677 -20.47 -1.59 -7.07
CA THR A 677 -20.71 -2.36 -8.30
C THR A 677 -20.10 -1.61 -9.48
N SER A 678 -19.22 -2.25 -10.23
CA SER A 678 -18.71 -1.75 -11.50
C SER A 678 -19.61 -2.20 -12.63
N HIS A 679 -20.12 -1.24 -13.38
CA HIS A 679 -20.96 -1.46 -14.56
C HIS A 679 -20.16 -1.12 -15.81
N ASP A 680 -20.46 -1.79 -16.93
CA ASP A 680 -19.76 -1.58 -18.19
C ASP A 680 -18.24 -1.75 -18.06
N MET A 681 -17.81 -2.73 -17.24
CA MET A 681 -16.40 -2.98 -16.96
C MET A 681 -15.63 -3.20 -18.25
N LEU A 682 -14.49 -2.53 -18.36
CA LEU A 682 -13.62 -2.61 -19.53
C LEU A 682 -12.80 -3.90 -19.45
N MET A 683 -12.90 -4.73 -20.51
CA MET A 683 -12.20 -6.00 -20.60
C MET A 683 -11.59 -6.17 -21.97
N LYS A 684 -10.44 -6.86 -22.03
CA LYS A 684 -9.89 -7.33 -23.32
C LYS A 684 -10.63 -8.59 -23.74
N LYS A 685 -11.13 -8.56 -24.97
CA LYS A 685 -11.80 -9.70 -25.60
C LYS A 685 -10.92 -10.26 -26.70
N ASP A 686 -10.79 -11.57 -26.71
CA ASP A 686 -10.09 -12.27 -27.78
C ASP A 686 -10.90 -12.17 -29.07
N ASN A 687 -10.25 -11.82 -30.14
CA ASN A 687 -10.86 -11.77 -31.46
C ASN A 687 -10.83 -13.15 -32.11
N LEU A 688 -11.71 -13.36 -33.09
CA LEU A 688 -11.74 -14.60 -33.84
C LEU A 688 -10.41 -14.78 -34.60
N LEU A 689 -9.77 -15.92 -34.40
CA LEU A 689 -8.53 -16.32 -35.09
C LEU A 689 -8.68 -16.24 -36.63
N LEU A 690 -9.90 -16.39 -37.13
CA LEU A 690 -10.26 -16.24 -38.57
C LEU A 690 -9.95 -14.85 -39.15
N LEU A 691 -9.77 -13.82 -38.31
CA LEU A 691 -9.37 -12.48 -38.75
C LEU A 691 -7.87 -12.38 -39.09
N GLY A 692 -7.08 -13.46 -38.83
CA GLY A 692 -5.66 -13.50 -39.19
C GLY A 692 -4.73 -12.71 -38.25
N TYR A 693 -5.19 -12.32 -37.06
CA TYR A 693 -4.35 -11.64 -36.08
C TYR A 693 -3.57 -12.64 -35.24
N PRO A 694 -2.32 -12.33 -34.85
CA PRO A 694 -1.57 -13.13 -33.88
C PRO A 694 -2.33 -13.19 -32.53
N MET A 695 -2.31 -14.34 -31.86
CA MET A 695 -3.03 -14.54 -30.59
C MET A 695 -2.70 -13.49 -29.52
N TRP A 696 -1.44 -13.05 -29.45
CA TRP A 696 -1.00 -12.05 -28.46
C TRP A 696 -1.37 -10.59 -28.78
N ASN A 697 -1.78 -10.27 -30.03
CA ASN A 697 -2.19 -8.92 -30.45
C ASN A 697 -3.66 -8.85 -30.91
N GLY A 698 -4.37 -9.97 -30.85
CA GLY A 698 -5.74 -10.09 -31.33
C GLY A 698 -6.81 -9.70 -30.32
N GLN A 699 -6.46 -8.98 -29.25
CA GLN A 699 -7.42 -8.58 -28.22
C GLN A 699 -7.93 -7.16 -28.44
N MET A 700 -9.22 -6.97 -28.25
CA MET A 700 -9.90 -5.68 -28.37
C MET A 700 -10.57 -5.32 -27.05
N TRP A 701 -10.46 -4.05 -26.62
CA TRP A 701 -11.18 -3.56 -25.45
C TRP A 701 -12.69 -3.48 -25.72
N GLU A 702 -13.49 -3.98 -24.79
CA GLU A 702 -14.96 -3.89 -24.78
C GLU A 702 -15.50 -3.58 -23.39
N ASN A 703 -16.72 -3.00 -23.34
CA ASN A 703 -17.46 -2.80 -22.09
C ASN A 703 -18.42 -3.99 -21.90
N VAL A 704 -17.98 -5.05 -21.21
CA VAL A 704 -18.71 -6.34 -21.18
C VAL A 704 -18.84 -6.97 -19.80
N GLY A 705 -18.22 -6.42 -18.77
CA GLY A 705 -18.20 -7.01 -17.45
C GLY A 705 -18.99 -6.24 -16.40
N GLU A 706 -19.31 -6.92 -15.30
CA GLU A 706 -19.81 -6.35 -14.06
C GLU A 706 -19.17 -7.08 -12.88
N MET A 707 -18.63 -6.33 -11.92
CA MET A 707 -18.10 -6.86 -10.67
C MET A 707 -18.72 -6.16 -9.46
N ARG A 708 -18.77 -6.87 -8.35
CA ARG A 708 -19.39 -6.36 -7.11
C ARG A 708 -18.54 -6.70 -5.88
N ALA A 709 -18.25 -5.68 -5.10
CA ALA A 709 -17.69 -5.80 -3.76
C ALA A 709 -18.75 -5.42 -2.73
N THR A 710 -19.03 -6.31 -1.77
CA THR A 710 -19.98 -6.04 -0.67
C THR A 710 -19.30 -6.38 0.65
N GLY A 711 -19.41 -5.50 1.63
CA GLY A 711 -18.71 -5.70 2.89
C GLY A 711 -19.26 -4.88 4.04
N TRP A 712 -18.64 -5.12 5.20
CA TRP A 712 -18.87 -4.33 6.42
C TRP A 712 -17.53 -4.00 7.09
N GLU A 713 -17.53 -2.91 7.84
CA GLU A 713 -16.41 -2.39 8.60
C GLU A 713 -16.85 -2.04 10.02
N LEU A 714 -16.05 -2.42 11.02
CA LEU A 714 -16.26 -2.05 12.42
C LEU A 714 -14.97 -1.49 13.00
N GLY A 715 -15.05 -0.35 13.65
CA GLY A 715 -13.96 0.28 14.37
C GLY A 715 -14.36 0.52 15.82
N PHE A 716 -13.50 0.11 16.74
CA PHE A 716 -13.62 0.37 18.16
C PHE A 716 -12.38 1.12 18.63
N ASN A 717 -12.55 2.21 19.35
CA ASN A 717 -11.44 2.95 19.94
C ASN A 717 -11.78 3.28 21.39
N TRP A 718 -11.01 2.73 22.30
CA TRP A 718 -11.09 3.01 23.72
C TRP A 718 -9.89 3.83 24.15
N GLN A 719 -10.11 4.93 24.88
CA GLN A 719 -9.06 5.75 25.47
C GLN A 719 -9.45 6.13 26.88
N ASP A 720 -8.54 5.93 27.84
CA ASP A 720 -8.76 6.27 29.25
C ASP A 720 -7.42 6.56 29.94
N HIS A 721 -7.48 7.02 31.17
CA HIS A 721 -6.32 7.30 32.01
C HIS A 721 -6.56 6.93 33.46
N ALA A 722 -5.48 6.57 34.16
CA ALA A 722 -5.46 6.30 35.59
C ALA A 722 -4.25 7.02 36.20
N GLY A 723 -4.47 8.23 36.76
CA GLY A 723 -3.39 9.11 37.18
C GLY A 723 -2.50 9.51 35.99
N ASP A 724 -1.19 9.28 36.10
CA ASP A 724 -0.22 9.56 35.02
C ASP A 724 -0.17 8.48 33.92
N PHE A 725 -0.93 7.39 34.07
CA PHE A 725 -0.97 6.30 33.10
C PHE A 725 -2.12 6.52 32.13
N ASN A 726 -1.81 6.83 30.84
CA ASN A 726 -2.77 6.91 29.76
C ASN A 726 -2.69 5.64 28.93
N TYR A 727 -3.82 5.10 28.50
CA TYR A 727 -3.87 3.91 27.67
C TYR A 727 -4.99 3.98 26.63
N GLY A 728 -4.77 3.29 25.51
CA GLY A 728 -5.74 3.19 24.46
C GLY A 728 -5.68 1.85 23.75
N VAL A 729 -6.85 1.40 23.32
CA VAL A 729 -7.04 0.18 22.54
C VAL A 729 -7.88 0.51 21.31
N GLY A 730 -7.33 0.30 20.12
CA GLY A 730 -8.05 0.40 18.84
C GLY A 730 -8.21 -0.98 18.23
N ILE A 731 -9.41 -1.33 17.77
CA ILE A 731 -9.69 -2.57 17.03
C ILE A 731 -10.40 -2.20 15.74
N ASN A 732 -9.87 -2.67 14.63
CA ASN A 732 -10.43 -2.52 13.30
C ASN A 732 -10.77 -3.90 12.74
N LEU A 733 -12.02 -4.10 12.33
CA LEU A 733 -12.49 -5.33 11.73
C LEU A 733 -13.12 -5.00 10.37
N SER A 734 -12.88 -5.81 9.36
CA SER A 734 -13.53 -5.67 8.06
C SER A 734 -13.66 -7.00 7.33
N SER A 735 -14.72 -7.12 6.55
CA SER A 735 -15.00 -8.27 5.70
C SER A 735 -15.50 -7.78 4.35
N VAL A 736 -14.98 -8.34 3.27
CA VAL A 736 -15.36 -7.97 1.90
C VAL A 736 -15.45 -9.22 1.03
N LYS A 737 -16.55 -9.34 0.28
CA LYS A 737 -16.74 -10.39 -0.73
C LYS A 737 -16.72 -9.77 -2.11
N ASN A 738 -15.79 -10.22 -2.96
CA ASN A 738 -15.61 -9.76 -4.33
C ASN A 738 -16.20 -10.79 -5.30
N LYS A 739 -17.23 -10.42 -6.05
CA LYS A 739 -17.91 -11.30 -7.00
C LYS A 739 -17.82 -10.78 -8.43
N ALA A 740 -17.51 -11.62 -9.37
CA ALA A 740 -17.83 -11.39 -10.77
C ALA A 740 -19.35 -11.57 -10.95
N ILE A 741 -20.04 -10.61 -11.53
CA ILE A 741 -21.48 -10.71 -11.83
C ILE A 741 -21.66 -11.14 -13.28
N THR A 742 -20.96 -10.48 -14.20
CA THR A 742 -20.84 -10.87 -15.59
C THR A 742 -19.39 -10.75 -16.05
N LEU A 743 -18.97 -11.64 -16.94
CA LEU A 743 -17.65 -11.64 -17.57
C LEU A 743 -17.82 -11.72 -19.09
N ASN A 744 -16.72 -11.55 -19.80
CA ASN A 744 -16.67 -11.85 -21.23
C ASN A 744 -16.52 -13.38 -21.44
N GLY A 745 -17.62 -14.06 -21.76
CA GLY A 745 -17.73 -15.52 -21.77
C GLY A 745 -18.17 -16.06 -20.42
N ASP A 746 -18.20 -17.38 -20.30
CA ASP A 746 -18.68 -18.07 -19.08
C ASP A 746 -17.64 -17.99 -17.96
N TYR A 747 -16.36 -18.10 -18.30
CA TYR A 747 -15.25 -18.08 -17.36
C TYR A 747 -13.94 -17.58 -17.98
N ILE A 748 -13.00 -17.17 -17.11
CA ILE A 748 -11.63 -16.79 -17.46
C ILE A 748 -10.68 -17.61 -16.59
N TYR A 749 -9.82 -18.41 -17.22
CA TYR A 749 -8.75 -19.10 -16.54
C TYR A 749 -7.52 -18.21 -16.38
N THR A 750 -6.88 -18.29 -15.20
CA THR A 750 -5.62 -17.58 -14.89
C THR A 750 -4.77 -18.42 -13.94
N GLY A 751 -3.52 -18.04 -13.76
CA GLY A 751 -2.55 -18.80 -12.98
C GLY A 751 -2.23 -20.13 -13.66
N SER A 752 -0.97 -20.54 -13.61
CA SER A 752 -0.53 -21.78 -14.28
C SER A 752 0.28 -22.64 -13.34
N HIS A 753 0.08 -23.95 -13.41
CA HIS A 753 0.86 -24.96 -12.76
C HIS A 753 1.13 -26.09 -13.76
N ASN A 754 2.38 -26.23 -14.19
CA ASN A 754 2.82 -27.27 -15.15
C ASN A 754 1.96 -27.34 -16.43
N GLY A 755 1.51 -26.18 -16.92
CA GLY A 755 0.70 -26.07 -18.15
C GLY A 755 -0.80 -26.15 -17.94
N ASP A 756 -1.29 -26.44 -16.74
CA ASP A 756 -2.69 -26.42 -16.37
C ASP A 756 -3.06 -25.14 -15.60
N TYR A 757 -4.33 -24.72 -15.68
CA TYR A 757 -4.81 -23.53 -14.98
C TYR A 757 -5.26 -23.87 -13.56
N ILE A 758 -4.92 -22.98 -12.61
CA ILE A 758 -5.20 -23.15 -11.18
C ILE A 758 -6.26 -22.19 -10.63
N ILE A 759 -6.70 -21.23 -11.41
CA ILE A 759 -7.75 -20.28 -11.05
C ILE A 759 -8.81 -20.25 -12.13
N ARG A 760 -10.09 -20.31 -11.74
CA ARG A 760 -11.25 -20.10 -12.58
C ARG A 760 -12.05 -18.91 -12.08
N ASN A 761 -12.10 -17.84 -12.87
CA ASN A 761 -12.97 -16.70 -12.64
C ASN A 761 -14.27 -16.90 -13.42
N GLU A 762 -15.39 -17.09 -12.74
CA GLU A 762 -16.69 -17.40 -13.31
C GLU A 762 -17.75 -16.40 -12.89
N ALA A 763 -18.73 -16.17 -13.75
CA ALA A 763 -19.85 -15.29 -13.44
C ALA A 763 -20.66 -15.81 -12.22
N VAL A 764 -21.11 -14.87 -11.37
CA VAL A 764 -21.84 -15.10 -10.11
C VAL A 764 -20.99 -15.77 -8.99
N GLN A 765 -19.72 -16.03 -9.24
CA GLN A 765 -18.77 -16.58 -8.26
C GLN A 765 -17.86 -15.51 -7.65
N LEU A 766 -17.12 -15.87 -6.59
CA LEU A 766 -16.01 -15.07 -6.09
C LEU A 766 -14.88 -15.05 -7.13
N ILE A 767 -14.12 -13.99 -7.19
CA ILE A 767 -12.97 -13.91 -8.12
C ILE A 767 -11.73 -14.59 -7.53
N SER A 768 -10.79 -14.98 -8.39
CA SER A 768 -9.51 -15.63 -8.05
C SER A 768 -9.66 -16.94 -7.27
N GLN A 769 -10.79 -17.64 -7.35
CA GLN A 769 -10.95 -18.91 -6.67
C GLN A 769 -10.05 -19.98 -7.30
N PHE A 770 -9.34 -20.73 -6.45
CA PHE A 770 -8.55 -21.89 -6.88
C PHE A 770 -9.48 -22.98 -7.40
N TYR A 771 -9.08 -23.59 -8.52
CA TYR A 771 -9.87 -24.57 -9.25
C TYR A 771 -9.00 -25.78 -9.58
N GLY A 772 -9.43 -26.98 -9.18
CA GLY A 772 -8.65 -28.18 -9.35
C GLY A 772 -9.33 -29.43 -8.79
N TYR A 773 -8.58 -30.50 -8.72
CA TYR A 773 -9.03 -31.81 -8.24
C TYR A 773 -9.07 -31.87 -6.72
N VAL A 774 -10.00 -32.66 -6.20
CA VAL A 774 -10.07 -32.99 -4.77
C VAL A 774 -9.29 -34.26 -4.51
N VAL A 775 -8.25 -34.19 -3.68
CA VAL A 775 -7.53 -35.37 -3.17
C VAL A 775 -8.35 -35.97 -2.04
N ASP A 776 -8.84 -37.18 -2.24
CA ASP A 776 -9.67 -37.95 -1.28
C ASP A 776 -8.82 -38.83 -0.35
N GLY A 777 -7.54 -38.98 -0.64
CA GLY A 777 -6.59 -39.74 0.15
C GLY A 777 -5.39 -40.21 -0.66
N ILE A 778 -4.65 -41.16 -0.09
CA ILE A 778 -3.49 -41.81 -0.72
C ILE A 778 -3.78 -43.30 -0.80
N PHE A 779 -3.58 -43.93 -1.97
CA PHE A 779 -3.67 -45.35 -2.13
C PHE A 779 -2.66 -46.08 -1.24
N GLN A 780 -3.15 -46.98 -0.37
CA GLN A 780 -2.30 -47.68 0.60
C GLN A 780 -1.78 -49.03 0.09
N SER A 781 -2.42 -49.62 -0.93
CA SER A 781 -2.05 -50.91 -1.46
C SER A 781 -2.46 -51.09 -2.93
N GLU A 782 -1.82 -52.00 -3.61
CA GLU A 782 -2.20 -52.45 -4.97
C GLU A 782 -3.67 -52.91 -5.06
N THR A 783 -4.19 -53.56 -4.02
CA THR A 783 -5.59 -53.96 -3.95
C THR A 783 -6.52 -52.75 -3.96
N GLU A 784 -6.16 -51.69 -3.24
CA GLU A 784 -6.94 -50.46 -3.22
C GLU A 784 -6.94 -49.76 -4.58
N VAL A 785 -5.78 -49.67 -5.24
CA VAL A 785 -5.68 -49.14 -6.61
C VAL A 785 -6.58 -49.89 -7.56
N ARG A 786 -6.49 -51.21 -7.54
CA ARG A 786 -7.28 -52.11 -8.43
C ARG A 786 -8.78 -52.13 -8.13
N SER A 787 -9.17 -51.76 -6.91
CA SER A 787 -10.59 -51.68 -6.53
C SER A 787 -11.22 -50.34 -6.86
N TYR A 788 -10.41 -49.33 -7.22
CA TYR A 788 -10.89 -48.02 -7.60
C TYR A 788 -11.31 -47.98 -9.06
N THR A 789 -12.51 -48.49 -9.32
CA THR A 789 -13.05 -48.72 -10.65
C THR A 789 -14.39 -48.04 -10.85
N SER A 790 -14.70 -47.73 -12.10
CA SER A 790 -16.03 -47.31 -12.56
C SER A 790 -17.08 -48.41 -12.36
N GLU A 791 -18.34 -48.11 -12.59
CA GLU A 791 -19.44 -49.13 -12.62
C GLU A 791 -19.23 -50.17 -13.70
N THR A 792 -18.48 -49.89 -14.76
CA THR A 792 -18.11 -50.81 -15.82
C THR A 792 -16.90 -51.68 -15.49
N GLY A 793 -16.23 -51.45 -14.35
CA GLY A 793 -15.06 -52.19 -13.89
C GLY A 793 -13.73 -51.68 -14.46
N GLU A 794 -13.71 -50.53 -15.15
CA GLU A 794 -12.50 -49.89 -15.64
C GLU A 794 -11.84 -49.10 -14.50
N LEU A 795 -10.48 -49.06 -14.45
CA LEU A 795 -9.75 -48.34 -13.45
C LEU A 795 -9.93 -46.81 -13.67
N MET A 796 -10.39 -46.09 -12.67
CA MET A 796 -10.54 -44.63 -12.74
C MET A 796 -9.19 -43.91 -12.80
N GLN A 797 -8.14 -44.48 -12.19
CA GLN A 797 -6.75 -43.97 -12.23
C GLN A 797 -5.80 -45.08 -12.65
N PRO A 798 -5.70 -45.38 -13.97
CA PRO A 798 -4.95 -46.53 -14.45
C PRO A 798 -3.44 -46.47 -14.23
N ASN A 799 -2.87 -45.26 -14.03
CA ASN A 799 -1.45 -45.04 -13.80
C ASN A 799 -1.09 -44.97 -12.31
N ALA A 800 -2.06 -45.06 -11.41
CA ALA A 800 -1.82 -44.95 -9.97
C ALA A 800 -1.08 -46.17 -9.41
N GLN A 801 -0.30 -45.92 -8.38
CA GLN A 801 0.42 -46.94 -7.59
C GLN A 801 0.17 -46.73 -6.10
N PRO A 802 0.46 -47.66 -5.21
CA PRO A 802 0.45 -47.40 -3.78
C PRO A 802 1.34 -46.18 -3.42
N GLY A 803 0.79 -45.25 -2.63
CA GLY A 803 1.43 -43.98 -2.29
C GLY A 803 1.03 -42.82 -3.17
N ASP A 804 0.32 -43.04 -4.27
CA ASP A 804 -0.19 -41.97 -5.12
C ASP A 804 -1.51 -41.39 -4.58
N PHE A 805 -1.83 -40.13 -4.95
CA PHE A 805 -3.11 -39.53 -4.64
C PHE A 805 -4.28 -40.26 -5.28
N ARG A 806 -5.34 -40.46 -4.50
CA ARG A 806 -6.64 -40.83 -4.97
C ARG A 806 -7.47 -39.59 -5.18
N TYR A 807 -7.79 -39.27 -6.44
CA TYR A 807 -8.65 -38.15 -6.80
C TYR A 807 -10.10 -38.57 -6.74
N LYS A 808 -10.97 -37.63 -6.37
CA LYS A 808 -12.39 -37.88 -6.25
C LYS A 808 -13.09 -37.70 -7.60
N ASP A 809 -13.84 -38.69 -8.04
CA ASP A 809 -14.81 -38.60 -9.13
C ASP A 809 -16.01 -37.78 -8.62
N LEU A 810 -16.16 -36.53 -9.08
CA LEU A 810 -17.19 -35.60 -8.61
C LEU A 810 -18.50 -35.72 -9.40
N ASN A 811 -18.42 -36.09 -10.68
CA ASN A 811 -19.58 -36.21 -11.55
C ASN A 811 -20.13 -37.66 -11.59
N ASN A 812 -19.39 -38.62 -11.00
CA ASN A 812 -19.67 -40.03 -10.94
C ASN A 812 -19.79 -40.68 -12.34
N ASP A 813 -18.95 -40.28 -13.30
CA ASP A 813 -18.91 -40.86 -14.64
C ASP A 813 -17.90 -42.01 -14.76
N GLY A 814 -17.11 -42.28 -13.70
CA GLY A 814 -16.14 -43.36 -13.60
C GLY A 814 -14.78 -43.06 -14.23
N THR A 815 -14.50 -41.81 -14.56
CA THR A 815 -13.19 -41.33 -15.05
C THR A 815 -12.75 -40.11 -14.27
N ILE A 816 -11.44 -39.91 -14.08
CA ILE A 816 -10.90 -38.70 -13.45
C ILE A 816 -10.39 -37.78 -14.56
N ASP A 817 -11.22 -36.79 -14.91
CA ASP A 817 -10.92 -35.84 -15.99
C ASP A 817 -11.21 -34.35 -15.61
N GLU A 818 -11.23 -33.46 -16.60
CA GLU A 818 -11.49 -32.04 -16.39
C GLU A 818 -12.84 -31.71 -15.72
N ASN A 819 -13.82 -32.62 -15.82
CA ASN A 819 -15.16 -32.48 -15.24
C ASN A 819 -15.18 -32.76 -13.74
N ASP A 820 -14.09 -33.35 -13.19
CA ASP A 820 -13.90 -33.56 -11.73
C ASP A 820 -13.22 -32.40 -11.03
N LYS A 821 -12.86 -31.33 -11.74
CA LYS A 821 -12.34 -30.11 -11.12
C LYS A 821 -13.47 -29.32 -10.49
N THR A 822 -13.18 -28.72 -9.33
CA THR A 822 -14.10 -27.86 -8.60
C THR A 822 -13.36 -26.69 -7.94
N TYR A 823 -14.10 -25.78 -7.29
CA TYR A 823 -13.50 -24.73 -6.47
C TYR A 823 -12.91 -25.33 -5.20
N ILE A 824 -11.60 -25.18 -5.01
CA ILE A 824 -10.82 -25.81 -3.93
C ILE A 824 -10.23 -24.81 -2.93
N GLY A 825 -10.43 -23.51 -3.12
CA GLY A 825 -9.97 -22.49 -2.19
C GLY A 825 -10.27 -21.06 -2.65
N ASN A 826 -10.12 -20.10 -1.72
CA ASN A 826 -10.38 -18.68 -1.94
C ASN A 826 -9.24 -17.84 -1.34
N PRO A 827 -8.49 -17.03 -2.12
CA PRO A 827 -7.39 -16.22 -1.62
C PRO A 827 -7.80 -14.97 -0.85
N PHE A 828 -9.06 -14.51 -0.97
CA PHE A 828 -9.52 -13.30 -0.27
C PHE A 828 -10.01 -13.64 1.14
N PRO A 829 -9.54 -12.89 2.17
CA PRO A 829 -9.92 -13.18 3.55
C PRO A 829 -11.40 -12.91 3.84
N ASP A 830 -12.00 -13.76 4.64
CA ASP A 830 -13.33 -13.54 5.22
C ASP A 830 -13.30 -12.44 6.28
N LEU A 831 -12.19 -12.32 7.02
CA LEU A 831 -12.00 -11.30 8.06
C LEU A 831 -10.58 -10.73 8.02
N MET A 832 -10.48 -9.41 8.03
CA MET A 832 -9.26 -8.66 8.29
C MET A 832 -9.37 -7.99 9.66
N MET A 833 -8.31 -8.08 10.47
CA MET A 833 -8.29 -7.53 11.83
C MET A 833 -7.00 -6.74 12.09
N GLY A 834 -7.16 -5.53 12.64
CA GLY A 834 -6.08 -4.72 13.19
C GLY A 834 -6.31 -4.44 14.67
N ILE A 835 -5.29 -4.62 15.51
CA ILE A 835 -5.34 -4.27 16.94
C ILE A 835 -4.19 -3.30 17.23
N ASN A 836 -4.51 -2.15 17.79
CA ASN A 836 -3.57 -1.10 18.13
C ASN A 836 -3.62 -0.83 19.63
N LEU A 837 -2.52 -1.08 20.33
CA LEU A 837 -2.36 -0.81 21.73
C LEU A 837 -1.39 0.34 21.91
N ASN A 838 -1.76 1.33 22.70
CA ASN A 838 -0.88 2.44 23.06
C ASN A 838 -1.00 2.75 24.54
N ALA A 839 0.13 3.07 25.16
CA ALA A 839 0.17 3.49 26.54
C ALA A 839 1.27 4.54 26.74
N SER A 840 1.08 5.41 27.73
CA SER A 840 2.12 6.32 28.20
C SER A 840 2.10 6.43 29.72
N TRP A 841 3.28 6.48 30.31
CA TRP A 841 3.46 6.64 31.75
C TRP A 841 4.66 7.53 32.02
N LYS A 842 4.40 8.73 32.54
CA LYS A 842 5.44 9.75 32.73
C LYS A 842 6.17 10.00 31.40
N ASN A 843 7.47 9.67 31.36
CA ASN A 843 8.34 9.89 30.20
C ASN A 843 8.41 8.67 29.24
N PHE A 844 7.76 7.57 29.57
CA PHE A 844 7.71 6.38 28.74
C PHE A 844 6.48 6.36 27.87
N ASP A 845 6.63 5.93 26.63
CA ASP A 845 5.54 5.59 25.71
C ASP A 845 5.71 4.17 25.17
N PHE A 846 4.59 3.50 24.94
CA PHE A 846 4.52 2.14 24.45
C PHE A 846 3.51 2.06 23.32
N MET A 847 3.83 1.30 22.27
CA MET A 847 2.93 1.00 21.16
C MET A 847 3.11 -0.46 20.73
N ALA A 848 1.99 -1.17 20.54
CA ALA A 848 1.98 -2.47 19.89
C ALA A 848 0.87 -2.50 18.84
N GLN A 849 1.18 -3.02 17.65
CA GLN A 849 0.27 -3.12 16.53
C GLN A 849 0.26 -4.55 16.00
N PHE A 850 -0.93 -5.14 15.96
CA PHE A 850 -1.18 -6.44 15.36
C PHE A 850 -2.01 -6.27 14.09
N TYR A 851 -1.74 -7.10 13.11
CA TYR A 851 -2.55 -7.21 11.89
C TYR A 851 -2.63 -8.67 11.48
N GLY A 852 -3.80 -9.08 11.00
CA GLY A 852 -4.02 -10.43 10.52
C GLY A 852 -5.18 -10.53 9.54
N THR A 853 -5.16 -11.60 8.75
CA THR A 853 -6.23 -12.03 7.86
C THR A 853 -6.64 -13.45 8.21
N PHE A 854 -7.91 -13.76 8.05
CA PHE A 854 -8.47 -15.07 8.42
C PHE A 854 -9.45 -15.56 7.38
N GLY A 855 -9.47 -16.87 7.14
CA GLY A 855 -10.36 -17.51 6.19
C GLY A 855 -9.97 -17.30 4.73
N ASN A 856 -8.71 -17.03 4.47
CA ASN A 856 -8.13 -17.01 3.12
C ASN A 856 -7.24 -18.23 2.93
N ASP A 857 -7.22 -18.75 1.70
CA ASP A 857 -6.36 -19.84 1.29
C ASP A 857 -5.19 -19.35 0.46
N ILE A 858 -4.11 -20.12 0.45
CA ILE A 858 -2.93 -19.92 -0.39
C ILE A 858 -2.70 -21.17 -1.21
N TYR A 859 -2.51 -21.01 -2.52
CA TYR A 859 -2.01 -22.06 -3.39
C TYR A 859 -0.49 -22.08 -3.32
N ASN A 860 0.07 -23.04 -2.57
CA ASN A 860 1.50 -23.12 -2.29
C ASN A 860 2.23 -23.92 -3.38
N LEU A 861 2.67 -23.24 -4.44
CA LEU A 861 3.44 -23.86 -5.52
C LEU A 861 4.86 -24.28 -5.12
N ASN A 862 5.33 -23.90 -3.93
CA ASN A 862 6.61 -24.41 -3.43
C ASN A 862 6.55 -25.92 -3.16
N LYS A 863 5.35 -26.49 -2.91
CA LYS A 863 5.17 -27.93 -2.78
C LYS A 863 5.54 -28.69 -4.05
N ASP A 864 5.30 -28.12 -5.22
CA ASP A 864 5.75 -28.73 -6.48
C ASP A 864 7.28 -28.89 -6.51
N ARG A 865 8.03 -27.90 -6.05
CA ARG A 865 9.49 -27.99 -5.94
C ARG A 865 9.94 -29.01 -4.91
N TYR A 866 9.33 -29.05 -3.73
CA TYR A 866 9.73 -29.93 -2.63
C TYR A 866 9.45 -31.39 -2.88
N PHE A 867 8.36 -31.68 -3.53
CA PHE A 867 7.90 -33.06 -3.75
C PHE A 867 7.92 -33.49 -5.22
N GLY A 868 8.18 -32.57 -6.15
CA GLY A 868 8.14 -32.77 -7.59
C GLY A 868 9.23 -33.64 -8.16
N THR A 869 9.26 -33.73 -9.49
CA THR A 869 10.05 -34.70 -10.26
C THR A 869 11.44 -34.20 -10.67
N ASP A 870 11.66 -32.86 -10.67
CA ASP A 870 12.78 -32.22 -11.37
C ASP A 870 14.15 -32.33 -10.66
N GLY A 871 14.29 -33.16 -9.63
CA GLY A 871 15.52 -33.29 -8.88
C GLY A 871 15.90 -32.05 -8.07
N GLN A 872 14.96 -31.12 -7.85
CA GLN A 872 15.20 -29.92 -7.03
C GLN A 872 15.39 -30.29 -5.56
N ASN A 873 16.08 -29.40 -4.81
CA ASN A 873 16.22 -29.56 -3.38
C ASN A 873 14.85 -29.47 -2.69
N VAL A 874 14.78 -29.97 -1.47
CA VAL A 874 13.54 -30.19 -0.72
C VAL A 874 13.62 -29.52 0.66
N ILE A 875 12.49 -29.40 1.35
CA ILE A 875 12.50 -29.07 2.78
C ILE A 875 13.03 -30.24 3.60
N ALA A 876 13.69 -29.94 4.72
CA ALA A 876 14.19 -30.94 5.64
C ALA A 876 13.04 -31.79 6.21
N GLY A 877 13.23 -33.10 6.30
CA GLY A 877 12.23 -34.07 6.72
C GLY A 877 11.35 -34.63 5.59
N THR A 878 11.55 -34.21 4.32
CA THR A 878 10.74 -34.66 3.18
C THR A 878 10.73 -36.18 3.04
N TYR A 879 11.88 -36.84 3.21
CA TYR A 879 11.95 -38.31 3.14
C TYR A 879 11.06 -38.98 4.16
N ASP A 880 11.08 -38.49 5.41
CA ASP A 880 10.31 -39.04 6.52
C ASP A 880 8.82 -38.67 6.47
N LEU A 881 8.48 -37.56 5.83
CA LEU A 881 7.10 -37.11 5.67
C LEU A 881 6.39 -37.81 4.49
N ALA A 882 7.11 -38.20 3.43
CA ALA A 882 6.52 -38.82 2.26
C ALA A 882 5.97 -40.23 2.57
N TRP A 883 4.95 -40.64 1.81
CA TRP A 883 4.38 -41.98 1.91
C TRP A 883 5.44 -43.07 1.55
N ARG A 884 5.50 -44.06 2.39
CA ARG A 884 6.29 -45.30 2.22
C ARG A 884 5.52 -46.46 2.86
N PRO A 885 5.83 -47.73 2.51
CA PRO A 885 5.17 -48.89 3.14
C PRO A 885 5.29 -48.92 4.67
N ASP A 886 6.31 -48.31 5.26
CA ASP A 886 6.52 -48.16 6.70
C ASP A 886 6.01 -46.80 7.26
N ASN A 887 5.55 -45.89 6.40
CA ASN A 887 4.99 -44.59 6.75
C ASN A 887 3.71 -44.31 5.97
N THR A 888 2.61 -44.97 6.33
CA THR A 888 1.34 -44.86 5.62
C THR A 888 0.41 -43.76 6.13
N ASN A 889 0.68 -43.22 7.35
CA ASN A 889 -0.12 -42.16 7.97
C ASN A 889 0.44 -40.77 7.59
N THR A 890 0.32 -40.38 6.34
CA THR A 890 0.79 -39.14 5.79
C THR A 890 -0.17 -38.57 4.76
N THR A 891 -0.06 -37.26 4.50
CA THR A 891 -0.75 -36.54 3.41
C THR A 891 0.19 -36.22 2.24
N ILE A 892 1.48 -36.57 2.34
CA ILE A 892 2.47 -36.37 1.29
C ILE A 892 2.55 -37.64 0.45
N PRO A 893 2.42 -37.58 -0.87
CA PRO A 893 2.43 -38.76 -1.72
C PRO A 893 3.81 -39.42 -1.75
N ARG A 894 3.92 -40.61 -2.36
CA ARG A 894 5.21 -41.23 -2.60
C ARG A 894 6.10 -40.33 -3.45
N LEU A 895 7.39 -40.34 -3.18
CA LEU A 895 8.37 -39.67 -4.02
C LEU A 895 8.50 -40.45 -5.35
N SER A 896 8.46 -39.74 -6.47
CA SER A 896 8.49 -40.35 -7.82
C SER A 896 9.26 -39.43 -8.77
N VAL A 897 9.98 -39.98 -9.73
CA VAL A 897 10.64 -39.21 -10.81
C VAL A 897 9.74 -39.08 -12.04
N ASN A 898 8.79 -40.02 -12.21
CA ASN A 898 7.93 -40.05 -13.39
C ASN A 898 6.56 -39.40 -13.18
N ASP A 899 6.08 -39.33 -11.92
CA ASP A 899 4.77 -38.83 -11.54
C ASP A 899 3.62 -39.23 -12.47
N ALA A 900 3.56 -40.52 -12.82
CA ALA A 900 2.62 -41.02 -13.81
C ALA A 900 1.14 -40.83 -13.46
N ASN A 901 0.80 -40.71 -12.15
CA ASN A 901 -0.53 -40.39 -11.64
C ASN A 901 -0.84 -38.89 -11.71
N GLY A 902 0.19 -38.03 -11.80
CA GLY A 902 0.06 -36.60 -11.78
C GLY A 902 -0.14 -36.02 -10.37
N ASN A 903 0.52 -36.56 -9.36
CA ASN A 903 0.44 -36.08 -7.97
C ASN A 903 0.90 -34.62 -7.84
N HIS A 904 1.91 -34.23 -8.65
CA HIS A 904 2.53 -32.89 -8.64
C HIS A 904 2.10 -32.03 -9.83
N ASN A 905 1.68 -32.65 -10.94
CA ASN A 905 1.33 -31.94 -12.16
C ASN A 905 -0.13 -31.50 -12.22
N LYS A 906 -1.01 -32.08 -11.40
CA LYS A 906 -2.43 -31.72 -11.38
C LYS A 906 -2.74 -30.69 -10.31
N PRO A 907 -3.39 -29.57 -10.65
CA PRO A 907 -3.92 -28.64 -9.67
C PRO A 907 -4.88 -29.38 -8.72
N SER A 908 -4.60 -29.32 -7.41
CA SER A 908 -5.40 -30.08 -6.45
C SER A 908 -5.41 -29.46 -5.06
N THR A 909 -6.28 -30.00 -4.20
CA THR A 909 -6.37 -29.59 -2.78
C THR A 909 -5.06 -29.80 -2.01
N PHE A 910 -4.13 -30.62 -2.51
CA PHE A 910 -2.80 -30.78 -1.90
C PHE A 910 -2.02 -29.47 -1.83
N PHE A 911 -2.14 -28.61 -2.83
CA PHE A 911 -1.41 -27.35 -2.91
C PHE A 911 -2.09 -26.23 -2.11
N VAL A 912 -3.36 -26.40 -1.75
CA VAL A 912 -4.12 -25.37 -1.04
C VAL A 912 -3.90 -25.48 0.46
N GLU A 913 -3.50 -24.39 1.08
CA GLU A 913 -3.27 -24.29 2.53
C GLU A 913 -4.03 -23.11 3.14
N ASP A 914 -4.36 -23.22 4.44
CA ASP A 914 -4.90 -22.09 5.19
C ASP A 914 -3.86 -20.97 5.29
N GLY A 915 -4.14 -19.85 4.66
CA GLY A 915 -3.33 -18.63 4.64
C GLY A 915 -3.60 -17.68 5.80
N SER A 916 -4.44 -18.07 6.75
CA SER A 916 -4.76 -17.25 7.91
C SER A 916 -3.53 -16.95 8.76
N TYR A 917 -3.39 -15.70 9.18
CA TYR A 917 -2.29 -15.32 10.08
C TYR A 917 -2.64 -14.15 10.99
N MET A 918 -1.90 -14.02 12.11
CA MET A 918 -1.82 -12.84 12.95
C MET A 918 -0.35 -12.49 13.18
N ARG A 919 0.04 -11.24 12.88
CA ARG A 919 1.42 -10.75 13.00
C ARG A 919 1.51 -9.57 13.97
N LEU A 920 2.53 -9.59 14.85
CA LEU A 920 2.94 -8.40 15.57
C LEU A 920 3.79 -7.52 14.62
N LYS A 921 3.10 -6.54 13.99
CA LYS A 921 3.70 -5.64 12.98
C LYS A 921 4.67 -4.65 13.58
N LEU A 922 4.34 -4.12 14.74
CA LEU A 922 5.16 -3.15 15.45
C LEU A 922 5.05 -3.37 16.95
N LEU A 923 6.20 -3.37 17.61
CA LEU A 923 6.35 -3.21 19.04
C LEU A 923 7.35 -2.08 19.27
N GLN A 924 6.97 -1.03 20.02
CA GLN A 924 7.85 0.12 20.27
C GLN A 924 7.77 0.54 21.73
N ILE A 925 8.93 0.87 22.29
CA ILE A 925 9.09 1.53 23.59
C ILE A 925 9.88 2.80 23.35
N GLY A 926 9.35 3.94 23.79
CA GLY A 926 9.99 5.24 23.72
C GLY A 926 10.25 5.81 25.12
N TYR A 927 11.32 6.58 25.24
CA TYR A 927 11.64 7.36 26.43
C TYR A 927 12.00 8.79 26.05
N THR A 928 11.24 9.75 26.56
CA THR A 928 11.50 11.18 26.37
C THR A 928 12.34 11.70 27.54
N LEU A 929 13.49 12.25 27.24
CA LEU A 929 14.40 12.79 28.26
C LEU A 929 13.73 13.96 29.01
N PRO A 930 13.83 14.02 30.34
CA PRO A 930 13.25 15.11 31.12
C PRO A 930 13.86 16.47 30.78
N LYS A 931 13.04 17.53 30.79
CA LYS A 931 13.50 18.92 30.59
C LYS A 931 14.58 19.36 31.59
N SER A 932 14.67 18.71 32.76
CA SER A 932 15.74 18.93 33.73
C SER A 932 17.14 18.55 33.23
N VAL A 933 17.22 17.65 32.22
CA VAL A 933 18.47 17.19 31.61
C VAL A 933 18.86 18.07 30.41
N LEU A 934 17.90 18.45 29.57
CA LEU A 934 18.13 19.11 28.27
C LEU A 934 17.82 20.61 28.29
N GLY A 935 17.23 21.10 29.38
CA GLY A 935 16.71 22.48 29.45
C GLY A 935 15.32 22.62 28.80
N PRO A 936 14.71 23.81 28.94
CA PRO A 936 13.31 24.02 28.52
C PRO A 936 13.08 24.05 27.01
N LYS A 937 14.12 24.30 26.21
CA LYS A 937 14.02 24.51 24.76
C LYS A 937 14.27 23.27 23.90
N MET A 938 14.77 22.20 24.51
CA MET A 938 15.14 20.99 23.79
C MET A 938 14.36 19.78 24.31
N THR A 939 13.84 18.97 23.39
CA THR A 939 13.29 17.64 23.70
C THR A 939 14.05 16.58 22.93
N ALA A 940 14.33 15.45 23.59
CA ALA A 940 14.95 14.30 22.98
C ALA A 940 14.17 13.04 23.32
N ARG A 941 13.82 12.25 22.34
CA ARG A 941 13.17 10.96 22.50
C ARG A 941 14.05 9.86 21.92
N ILE A 942 14.30 8.82 22.70
CA ILE A 942 14.97 7.59 22.26
C ILE A 942 13.93 6.49 22.17
N SER A 943 13.94 5.72 21.11
CA SER A 943 13.00 4.61 20.91
C SER A 943 13.69 3.33 20.46
N LEU A 944 13.20 2.21 20.97
CA LEU A 944 13.50 0.88 20.50
C LEU A 944 12.25 0.29 19.88
N SER A 945 12.36 -0.25 18.67
CA SER A 945 11.24 -0.83 17.95
C SER A 945 11.61 -2.17 17.34
N ALA A 946 10.63 -3.07 17.26
CA ALA A 946 10.72 -4.30 16.52
C ALA A 946 9.55 -4.37 15.53
N GLN A 947 9.84 -4.64 14.27
CA GLN A 947 8.83 -4.80 13.21
C GLN A 947 8.77 -6.25 12.75
N ASN A 948 7.57 -6.76 12.45
CA ASN A 948 7.30 -8.14 12.04
C ASN A 948 7.92 -9.17 13.00
N LEU A 949 7.83 -8.90 14.32
CA LEU A 949 8.59 -9.65 15.35
C LEU A 949 8.25 -11.14 15.31
N PHE A 950 6.96 -11.48 15.21
CA PHE A 950 6.49 -12.85 15.01
C PHE A 950 5.19 -12.89 14.24
N THR A 951 4.94 -14.04 13.60
CA THR A 951 3.70 -14.36 12.89
C THR A 951 3.17 -15.67 13.42
N ILE A 952 1.89 -15.70 13.77
CA ILE A 952 1.15 -16.91 14.14
C ILE A 952 0.39 -17.33 12.89
N THR A 953 0.68 -18.50 12.34
CA THR A 953 0.06 -19.04 11.13
C THR A 953 0.21 -20.55 11.07
N GLY A 954 -0.71 -21.22 10.37
CA GLY A 954 -0.60 -22.63 9.99
C GLY A 954 0.03 -22.84 8.61
N TYR A 955 0.30 -21.77 7.86
CA TYR A 955 0.89 -21.82 6.53
C TYR A 955 2.34 -22.34 6.57
N SER A 956 2.65 -23.31 5.70
CA SER A 956 3.95 -23.97 5.65
C SER A 956 5.04 -23.18 4.92
N GLY A 957 4.66 -22.23 4.04
CA GLY A 957 5.60 -21.38 3.31
C GLY A 957 6.23 -20.28 4.17
N MET A 958 7.06 -19.45 3.55
CA MET A 958 7.89 -18.48 4.30
C MET A 958 7.09 -17.32 4.88
N ASP A 959 6.12 -16.78 4.15
CA ASP A 959 5.34 -15.60 4.57
C ASP A 959 3.94 -15.59 3.94
N PRO A 960 2.87 -15.81 4.72
CA PRO A 960 1.51 -15.84 4.18
C PRO A 960 1.05 -14.48 3.62
N GLU A 961 1.69 -13.36 4.00
CA GLU A 961 1.35 -12.03 3.50
C GLU A 961 1.85 -11.84 2.07
N THR A 962 3.05 -12.33 1.71
CA THR A 962 3.61 -12.15 0.36
C THR A 962 2.90 -12.98 -0.69
N ALA A 963 2.34 -14.12 -0.32
CA ALA A 963 1.52 -14.95 -1.19
C ALA A 963 0.22 -14.25 -1.67
N ALA A 964 -0.28 -13.26 -0.92
CA ALA A 964 -1.44 -12.47 -1.32
C ALA A 964 -1.14 -11.43 -2.43
N MET A 965 0.14 -11.26 -2.81
CA MET A 965 0.55 -10.35 -3.89
C MET A 965 0.32 -11.04 -5.25
N GLY A 966 -0.61 -10.60 -6.01
CA GLY A 966 -0.90 -11.07 -7.36
C GLY A 966 -1.76 -10.05 -8.09
N SER A 967 -2.12 -10.31 -9.32
CA SER A 967 -3.14 -9.53 -10.00
C SER A 967 -4.51 -9.73 -9.31
N VAL A 968 -5.50 -8.94 -9.69
CA VAL A 968 -6.87 -9.08 -9.16
C VAL A 968 -7.50 -10.44 -9.50
N THR A 969 -7.17 -10.97 -10.66
CA THR A 969 -7.69 -12.24 -11.19
C THR A 969 -6.76 -13.42 -10.92
N GLU A 970 -5.64 -13.19 -10.22
CA GLU A 970 -4.58 -14.18 -9.97
C GLU A 970 -3.93 -13.92 -8.61
N ALA A 971 -4.75 -13.89 -7.55
CA ALA A 971 -4.30 -13.67 -6.18
C ALA A 971 -4.02 -14.99 -5.45
N GLY A 972 -3.17 -14.96 -4.42
CA GLY A 972 -2.98 -16.05 -3.48
C GLY A 972 -2.10 -17.20 -3.92
N ILE A 973 -1.28 -17.03 -4.98
CA ILE A 973 -0.33 -18.03 -5.44
C ILE A 973 1.06 -17.72 -4.88
N ASP A 974 1.65 -18.64 -4.13
CA ASP A 974 3.02 -18.49 -3.62
C ASP A 974 4.05 -19.16 -4.52
N TRP A 975 4.84 -18.34 -5.22
CA TRP A 975 5.99 -18.71 -6.06
C TRP A 975 7.34 -18.40 -5.39
N THR A 976 7.48 -18.54 -4.08
CA THR A 976 8.70 -18.12 -3.36
C THR A 976 8.92 -16.60 -3.37
N GLY A 977 7.88 -15.85 -2.99
CA GLY A 977 7.99 -14.40 -2.84
C GLY A 977 9.03 -13.99 -1.78
N TYR A 978 9.63 -12.80 -1.94
CA TYR A 978 10.57 -12.25 -0.96
C TYR A 978 9.82 -11.92 0.34
N PRO A 979 10.14 -12.58 1.49
CA PRO A 979 9.38 -12.43 2.71
C PRO A 979 9.64 -11.08 3.40
N ASN A 980 8.71 -10.65 4.24
CA ASN A 980 8.89 -9.44 5.06
C ASN A 980 9.94 -9.69 6.15
N PRO A 981 11.02 -8.90 6.23
CA PRO A 981 12.07 -9.11 7.23
C PRO A 981 11.60 -8.70 8.64
N ARG A 982 12.14 -9.37 9.66
CA ARG A 982 12.12 -8.85 11.03
C ARG A 982 13.12 -7.70 11.11
N THR A 983 12.69 -6.57 11.67
CA THR A 983 13.53 -5.38 11.75
C THR A 983 13.58 -4.87 13.18
N PHE A 984 14.78 -4.68 13.72
CA PHE A 984 15.01 -4.06 15.02
C PHE A 984 15.58 -2.66 14.81
N LEU A 985 14.94 -1.66 15.38
CA LEU A 985 15.24 -0.24 15.11
C LEU A 985 15.61 0.49 16.39
N LEU A 986 16.68 1.26 16.33
CA LEU A 986 17.04 2.27 17.33
C LEU A 986 16.79 3.65 16.71
N GLY A 987 15.92 4.44 17.35
CA GLY A 987 15.58 5.78 16.91
C GLY A 987 15.92 6.85 17.93
N VAL A 988 16.37 8.01 17.43
CA VAL A 988 16.61 9.24 18.23
C VAL A 988 15.94 10.39 17.54
N ASN A 989 15.07 11.13 18.24
CA ASN A 989 14.41 12.33 17.75
C ASN A 989 14.75 13.50 18.67
N LEU A 990 15.23 14.59 18.08
CA LEU A 990 15.59 15.84 18.76
C LEU A 990 14.76 16.99 18.20
N ASN A 991 14.16 17.80 19.09
CA ASN A 991 13.46 19.04 18.72
C ASN A 991 14.00 20.18 19.57
N PHE A 992 14.32 21.31 18.93
CA PHE A 992 14.89 22.49 19.60
C PHE A 992 14.62 23.79 18.86
#